data_218a57459e1b85a8961602675c4220ae
#
_entry.id   218a57459e1b85a8961602675c4220ae
#
_cell.length_a   1.000
_cell.length_b   1.000
_cell.length_c   1.000
_cell.angle_alpha   90.00
_cell.angle_beta   90.00
_cell.angle_gamma   90.00
#
_symmetry.space_group_name_H-M   'P 1'
#
loop_
_entity.id
_entity.type
_entity.pdbx_description
1 polymer ?
#
loop_
_entity_poly.entity_id
_entity_poly.type
_entity_poly.pdbx_seq_one_letter_code
_entity_poly.pdbx_strand_id
1 'polypeptide(L)'
;MALAMTSSSPQPPPPSHRRRRRAHPATPTTNPKPKARAKALPLLSDVGVGRDPTAIKYYARVASNLAGAGRLRDFLLAAEGLRAAAGDDPSFAARISARLLSRGVAAAVRDRGLPHVLEFLRDAERVRVPAAEMLDADASDAVAAACRMLLEERRMAEFVEVVEALSRYRFYAQGIMNPMDILKIFVKQRNPDMAIRYARIFPNSQLLLCNTMEAFGKRKDLKNALTVFGALKGQLGGINMFACRSIIDICGHCGSAVQARIIFEGLLADKITPNTYVFNSLMNVNAYSLSYNFSVYKHMQNLGVTPDLTSYNILLKTCCHAREFKLAQEIYDEMKKKERDGLLKLDVFTYSTMMKVFADAKMWKMASNIREDMQAGGVRLNLVTWSSLINAYANSGLVDHAIEILEEMIRDGCQPTAPCFNIILTACVKSCQYDRAFRLFYSWKESGIMISLSHEQKRGLDGVFTFCKEYPSNGSTILVVPFRPTVTTYNILMKACGSNAERAKSVMNEMRRNGLCPDLISWSILMDIYGTSQNRDGAVQALRRMQRVGIRLNVSAYTVAIKACVENKDLKLALHLFEEMKTHQLKPNLVTYKTLLAARNNYGSLQEVQQCLAIYQEMRKAGYQANDYYLKELIVEWCEGVLSSGNDNRDFYNLDLQPKRKESFNLFLEKIVTVLQKDVDQNQIVDVRGLSKVEARIVVLSVLRKIKEQYLLGRAVRDDVVIITRGHQKTSRIEAEASAVDVEHAIVSVLTDDLGLEVLIGPGSHPPVSSGPKVSTKSRSNLEQVSTKFTRRPQGVIKIPINSLNHWLKKKAVRVVQ
;
A
#
# COMPACT_ATOMS: atom_id res chain seq x y z
N MET A 1 46.76 -25.10 15.38
CA MET A 1 47.68 -23.97 15.61
C MET A 1 46.91 -22.69 15.39
N ALA A 2 46.76 -21.93 16.44
CA ALA A 2 46.01 -20.71 16.57
C ALA A 2 46.72 -19.54 15.90
N LEU A 3 45.95 -18.59 15.41
CA LEU A 3 46.25 -17.16 15.51
C LEU A 3 44.95 -16.36 15.31
N ALA A 4 44.40 -15.97 16.45
CA ALA A 4 43.36 -14.95 16.55
C ALA A 4 43.97 -13.58 16.32
N MET A 5 43.34 -12.75 15.49
CA MET A 5 43.56 -11.32 15.51
C MET A 5 42.24 -10.63 15.84
N THR A 6 42.16 -10.20 17.09
CA THR A 6 41.13 -9.26 17.63
C THR A 6 41.49 -7.85 17.19
N SER A 7 40.61 -7.19 16.49
CA SER A 7 40.59 -5.73 16.32
C SER A 7 39.56 -5.13 17.27
N SER A 8 40.03 -4.65 18.40
CA SER A 8 39.27 -3.86 19.38
C SER A 8 39.22 -2.40 18.92
N SER A 9 38.04 -1.88 18.74
CA SER A 9 37.77 -0.46 18.68
C SER A 9 37.70 0.14 20.10
N PRO A 10 38.21 1.34 20.35
CA PRO A 10 38.27 1.91 21.70
C PRO A 10 36.91 2.52 22.10
N GLN A 11 36.45 2.15 23.28
CA GLN A 11 35.37 2.82 23.99
C GLN A 11 35.83 4.17 24.58
N PRO A 12 34.96 5.18 24.69
CA PRO A 12 35.25 6.44 25.36
C PRO A 12 35.27 6.24 26.90
N PRO A 13 36.10 7.04 27.65
CA PRO A 13 36.23 6.89 29.08
C PRO A 13 35.02 7.47 29.85
N PRO A 14 34.73 6.98 31.08
CA PRO A 14 33.63 7.45 31.91
C PRO A 14 33.88 8.83 32.52
N PRO A 15 32.85 9.60 32.88
CA PRO A 15 33.02 10.95 33.45
C PRO A 15 33.50 10.88 34.91
N SER A 16 34.57 11.62 35.19
CA SER A 16 35.12 11.80 36.52
C SER A 16 34.21 12.64 37.44
N HIS A 17 33.85 12.06 38.58
CA HIS A 17 33.24 12.78 39.68
C HIS A 17 34.15 13.89 40.19
N ARG A 18 33.79 15.17 40.02
CA ARG A 18 34.34 16.30 40.77
C ARG A 18 33.41 16.65 41.95
N ARG A 19 33.96 16.47 43.17
CA ARG A 19 33.39 16.81 44.44
C ARG A 19 32.95 18.29 44.51
N ARG A 20 31.70 18.52 44.88
CA ARG A 20 31.20 19.83 45.33
C ARG A 20 31.87 20.22 46.64
N ARG A 21 32.66 21.30 46.66
CA ARG A 21 32.99 22.04 47.84
C ARG A 21 31.94 23.10 48.06
N ARG A 22 31.28 23.05 49.22
CA ARG A 22 30.47 24.12 49.79
C ARG A 22 31.39 25.28 50.16
N ALA A 23 31.06 26.51 49.69
CA ALA A 23 31.61 27.76 50.23
C ALA A 23 30.45 28.61 50.75
N HIS A 24 30.60 29.04 51.98
CA HIS A 24 29.72 29.97 52.73
C HIS A 24 29.70 31.36 52.09
N PRO A 25 28.65 32.19 52.34
CA PRO A 25 28.54 33.51 51.71
C PRO A 25 29.30 34.54 52.53
N ALA A 26 30.17 35.27 51.87
CA ALA A 26 30.73 36.50 52.38
C ALA A 26 30.00 37.70 51.80
N THR A 27 29.50 38.54 52.60
CA THR A 27 28.93 39.84 52.28
C THR A 27 30.02 40.82 51.84
N PRO A 28 29.84 41.55 50.71
CA PRO A 28 30.62 42.72 50.45
C PRO A 28 29.81 43.97 50.61
N THR A 29 30.13 44.70 51.63
CA THR A 29 29.95 46.17 51.72
C THR A 29 31.03 46.80 50.85
N THR A 30 30.70 47.38 49.75
CA THR A 30 31.29 48.60 49.17
C THR A 30 30.41 49.16 48.04
N ASN A 31 29.85 50.35 48.31
CA ASN A 31 29.17 51.18 47.32
C ASN A 31 30.08 51.44 46.15
N PRO A 32 29.69 51.18 44.86
CA PRO A 32 30.36 51.78 43.72
C PRO A 32 29.89 53.24 43.57
N LYS A 33 30.87 54.12 43.55
CA LYS A 33 30.74 55.53 43.17
C LYS A 33 29.84 55.73 41.98
N PRO A 34 28.98 56.72 41.88
CA PRO A 34 28.13 56.97 40.76
C PRO A 34 28.99 57.27 39.53
N LYS A 35 28.90 56.43 38.54
CA LYS A 35 29.46 56.70 37.17
C LYS A 35 28.90 58.03 36.67
N ALA A 36 29.80 58.87 36.31
CA ALA A 36 29.54 60.20 35.74
C ALA A 36 28.31 60.18 34.78
N ARG A 37 27.33 60.99 35.07
CA ARG A 37 26.21 61.34 34.18
C ARG A 37 26.84 61.64 32.82
N ALA A 38 26.57 60.82 31.86
CA ALA A 38 26.86 61.10 30.46
C ALA A 38 26.19 62.46 30.15
N LYS A 39 27.00 63.48 29.91
CA LYS A 39 26.50 64.76 29.41
C LYS A 39 25.66 64.44 28.18
N ALA A 40 24.41 64.85 28.17
CA ALA A 40 23.59 64.81 26.98
C ALA A 40 24.37 65.51 25.89
N LEU A 41 24.58 64.82 24.78
CA LEU A 41 25.13 65.43 23.56
C LEU A 41 24.24 66.63 23.20
N PRO A 42 24.77 67.86 23.08
CA PRO A 42 23.96 68.97 22.61
C PRO A 42 23.34 68.60 21.27
N LEU A 43 22.04 68.87 21.12
CA LEU A 43 21.35 68.74 19.86
C LEU A 43 22.13 69.46 18.81
N LEU A 44 22.52 68.81 17.72
CA LEU A 44 23.31 69.31 16.62
C LEU A 44 22.65 70.51 15.93
N SER A 45 21.37 70.83 16.24
CA SER A 45 20.60 72.02 15.83
C SER A 45 21.15 73.31 16.43
N ASP A 46 21.81 73.28 17.59
CA ASP A 46 22.20 74.46 18.32
C ASP A 46 23.64 74.88 18.05
N VAL A 47 24.39 74.04 17.36
CA VAL A 47 25.73 74.38 16.90
C VAL A 47 25.66 74.60 15.40
N GLY A 48 25.71 75.79 14.91
CA GLY A 48 25.68 76.17 13.51
C GLY A 48 26.86 75.55 12.69
N VAL A 49 26.89 74.19 12.63
CA VAL A 49 27.88 73.45 11.86
C VAL A 49 27.44 73.41 10.40
N GLY A 50 27.61 74.60 9.70
CA GLY A 50 27.48 74.63 8.26
C GLY A 50 28.58 73.80 7.60
N ARG A 51 28.24 72.89 6.72
CA ARG A 51 29.00 72.11 5.68
C ARG A 51 30.52 72.05 5.85
N ASP A 52 31.06 72.09 7.08
CA ASP A 52 32.48 71.90 7.34
C ASP A 52 32.81 70.40 7.24
N PRO A 53 33.59 69.99 6.21
CA PRO A 53 33.96 68.56 6.01
C PRO A 53 34.73 67.95 7.17
N THR A 54 35.41 68.74 8.03
CA THR A 54 36.17 68.27 9.18
C THR A 54 35.25 67.99 10.35
N ALA A 55 34.22 68.77 10.57
CA ALA A 55 33.22 68.53 11.61
C ALA A 55 32.34 67.29 11.26
N ILE A 56 31.93 67.16 10.01
CA ILE A 56 31.17 65.98 9.51
C ILE A 56 32.01 64.72 9.73
N LYS A 57 33.31 64.76 9.42
CA LYS A 57 34.24 63.62 9.64
C LYS A 57 34.39 63.24 11.11
N TYR A 58 34.45 64.23 11.98
CA TYR A 58 34.50 64.05 13.43
C TYR A 58 33.23 63.36 13.94
N TYR A 59 32.05 63.90 13.60
CA TYR A 59 30.78 63.34 14.04
C TYR A 59 30.49 61.95 13.44
N ALA A 60 30.91 61.69 12.22
CA ALA A 60 30.84 60.33 11.63
C ALA A 60 31.69 59.33 12.42
N ARG A 61 32.89 59.79 12.89
CA ARG A 61 33.73 58.95 13.79
C ARG A 61 33.08 58.73 15.16
N VAL A 62 32.43 59.74 15.75
CA VAL A 62 31.69 59.61 17.00
C VAL A 62 30.53 58.63 16.82
N ALA A 63 29.73 58.77 15.78
CA ALA A 63 28.63 57.86 15.46
C ALA A 63 29.16 56.44 15.29
N SER A 64 30.24 56.23 14.53
CA SER A 64 30.85 54.93 14.36
C SER A 64 31.32 54.30 15.70
N ASN A 65 31.90 55.10 16.61
CA ASN A 65 32.30 54.63 17.93
C ASN A 65 31.12 54.27 18.81
N LEU A 66 29.99 55.02 18.75
CA LEU A 66 28.75 54.71 19.46
C LEU A 66 28.16 53.36 18.96
N ALA A 67 28.15 53.16 17.65
CA ALA A 67 27.75 51.90 17.06
C ALA A 67 28.63 50.76 17.55
N GLY A 68 29.97 50.89 17.51
CA GLY A 68 30.94 49.91 17.96
C GLY A 68 30.84 49.58 19.47
N ALA A 69 30.33 50.49 20.27
CA ALA A 69 30.03 50.31 21.69
C ALA A 69 28.65 49.64 21.95
N GLY A 70 27.93 49.26 20.91
CA GLY A 70 26.57 48.62 21.02
C GLY A 70 25.44 49.61 21.35
N ARG A 71 25.73 50.91 21.31
CA ARG A 71 24.74 52.00 21.56
C ARG A 71 24.04 52.38 20.26
N LEU A 72 23.27 51.42 19.66
CA LEU A 72 22.67 51.54 18.34
C LEU A 72 21.63 52.65 18.23
N ARG A 73 20.86 52.95 19.29
CA ARG A 73 19.90 54.06 19.29
C ARG A 73 20.63 55.41 19.24
N ASP A 74 21.69 55.59 20.06
CA ASP A 74 22.47 56.83 20.08
C ASP A 74 23.22 57.03 18.77
N PHE A 75 23.66 55.94 18.13
CA PHE A 75 24.20 55.96 16.77
C PHE A 75 23.18 56.51 15.77
N LEU A 76 21.93 56.04 15.80
CA LEU A 76 20.89 56.51 14.90
C LEU A 76 20.56 57.98 15.09
N LEU A 77 20.46 58.45 16.33
CA LEU A 77 20.32 59.89 16.62
C LEU A 77 21.48 60.76 16.12
N ALA A 78 22.70 60.26 16.28
CA ALA A 78 23.89 60.95 15.75
C ALA A 78 23.94 60.92 14.21
N ALA A 79 23.50 59.85 13.59
CA ALA A 79 23.40 59.71 12.16
C ALA A 79 22.32 60.58 11.54
N GLU A 80 21.17 60.73 12.22
CA GLU A 80 20.09 61.62 11.83
C GLU A 80 20.49 63.08 11.90
N GLY A 81 21.19 63.49 13.00
CA GLY A 81 21.74 64.83 13.16
C GLY A 81 22.81 65.14 12.13
N LEU A 82 23.70 64.21 11.82
CA LEU A 82 24.69 64.32 10.77
C LEU A 82 24.05 64.47 9.37
N ARG A 83 23.01 63.76 9.11
CA ARG A 83 22.28 63.88 7.85
C ARG A 83 21.60 65.20 7.71
N ALA A 84 20.93 65.65 8.76
CA ALA A 84 20.32 66.99 8.82
C ALA A 84 21.34 68.12 8.52
N ALA A 85 22.58 67.99 9.07
CA ALA A 85 23.69 68.94 8.90
C ALA A 85 24.37 68.82 7.52
N ALA A 86 24.50 67.61 6.96
CA ALA A 86 25.17 67.34 5.71
C ALA A 86 24.27 67.57 4.46
N GLY A 87 22.98 67.72 4.62
CA GLY A 87 21.99 67.64 3.55
C GLY A 87 21.93 66.24 2.92
N ASP A 88 21.32 66.12 1.75
CA ASP A 88 21.18 64.84 1.03
C ASP A 88 22.47 64.33 0.34
N ASP A 89 23.64 64.59 0.93
CA ASP A 89 24.93 64.11 0.39
C ASP A 89 25.05 62.57 0.60
N PRO A 90 25.02 61.75 -0.48
CA PRO A 90 25.15 60.30 -0.39
C PRO A 90 26.51 59.84 0.17
N SER A 91 27.51 60.69 0.20
CA SER A 91 28.86 60.40 0.75
C SER A 91 28.87 60.21 2.28
N PHE A 92 27.77 60.60 2.96
CA PHE A 92 27.62 60.47 4.40
C PHE A 92 27.76 59.00 4.86
N ALA A 93 27.05 58.07 4.21
CA ALA A 93 27.08 56.63 4.55
C ALA A 93 28.49 56.04 4.42
N ALA A 94 29.27 56.48 3.40
CA ALA A 94 30.64 56.04 3.18
C ALA A 94 31.61 56.48 4.29
N ARG A 95 31.27 57.46 5.11
CA ARG A 95 32.11 57.96 6.23
C ARG A 95 31.86 57.22 7.54
N ILE A 96 30.83 56.42 7.63
CA ILE A 96 30.55 55.58 8.81
C ILE A 96 31.36 54.28 8.67
N SER A 97 32.03 53.88 9.77
CA SER A 97 32.79 52.63 9.75
C SER A 97 31.87 51.42 9.78
N ALA A 98 31.72 50.74 8.66
CA ALA A 98 30.95 49.52 8.53
C ALA A 98 31.40 48.44 9.55
N ARG A 99 32.70 48.27 9.77
CA ARG A 99 33.28 47.33 10.74
C ARG A 99 32.88 47.62 12.19
N LEU A 100 32.82 48.88 12.60
CA LEU A 100 32.37 49.23 13.95
C LEU A 100 30.85 49.04 14.12
N LEU A 101 30.08 49.36 13.09
CA LEU A 101 28.65 49.13 13.06
C LEU A 101 28.31 47.61 13.17
N SER A 102 28.99 46.80 12.35
CA SER A 102 28.83 45.34 12.39
C SER A 102 29.18 44.74 13.75
N ARG A 103 30.27 45.17 14.38
CA ARG A 103 30.63 44.74 15.73
C ARG A 103 29.57 45.13 16.76
N GLY A 104 28.98 46.30 16.65
CA GLY A 104 27.92 46.77 17.51
C GLY A 104 26.62 45.96 17.33
N VAL A 105 26.25 45.69 16.07
CA VAL A 105 25.10 44.84 15.74
C VAL A 105 25.33 43.41 16.24
N ALA A 106 26.52 42.83 16.02
CA ALA A 106 26.86 41.49 16.54
C ALA A 106 26.82 41.41 18.06
N ALA A 107 27.24 42.47 18.78
CA ALA A 107 27.08 42.55 20.24
C ALA A 107 25.60 42.65 20.62
N ALA A 108 24.79 43.48 19.97
CA ALA A 108 23.36 43.61 20.24
C ALA A 108 22.58 42.31 20.00
N VAL A 109 22.94 41.51 18.98
CA VAL A 109 22.35 40.16 18.71
C VAL A 109 22.61 39.26 19.93
N ARG A 110 23.87 39.27 20.42
CA ARG A 110 24.26 38.38 21.57
C ARG A 110 23.64 38.80 22.89
N ASP A 111 23.53 40.10 23.14
CA ASP A 111 23.10 40.63 24.45
C ASP A 111 21.56 40.81 24.55
N ARG A 112 20.91 41.20 23.47
CA ARG A 112 19.47 41.58 23.45
C ARG A 112 18.61 40.79 22.42
N GLY A 113 19.24 39.96 21.63
CA GLY A 113 18.58 39.09 20.66
C GLY A 113 18.16 39.79 19.32
N LEU A 114 17.58 38.99 18.45
CA LEU A 114 17.16 39.41 17.09
C LEU A 114 16.11 40.52 17.04
N PRO A 115 15.08 40.55 17.92
CA PRO A 115 14.07 41.63 17.88
C PRO A 115 14.67 43.03 17.94
N HIS A 116 15.71 43.22 18.75
CA HIS A 116 16.36 44.52 18.91
C HIS A 116 17.11 44.96 17.63
N VAL A 117 17.67 44.02 16.90
CA VAL A 117 18.32 44.30 15.61
C VAL A 117 17.27 44.62 14.54
N LEU A 118 16.10 43.95 14.55
CA LEU A 118 15.01 44.30 13.63
C LEU A 118 14.46 45.72 13.91
N GLU A 119 14.36 46.11 15.20
CA GLU A 119 13.99 47.47 15.60
C GLU A 119 15.03 48.48 15.08
N PHE A 120 16.30 48.19 15.28
CA PHE A 120 17.40 49.02 14.75
C PHE A 120 17.35 49.18 13.23
N LEU A 121 17.17 48.08 12.47
CA LEU A 121 17.06 48.14 11.01
C LEU A 121 15.86 48.97 10.52
N ARG A 122 14.72 48.87 11.24
CA ARG A 122 13.53 49.68 10.98
C ARG A 122 13.80 51.18 11.17
N ASP A 123 14.44 51.48 12.29
CA ASP A 123 14.75 52.88 12.61
C ASP A 123 15.85 53.46 11.71
N ALA A 124 16.82 52.62 11.31
CA ALA A 124 17.84 53.01 10.31
C ALA A 124 17.25 53.35 8.94
N GLU A 125 16.21 52.59 8.52
CA GLU A 125 15.49 52.86 7.29
C GLU A 125 14.73 54.21 7.36
N ARG A 126 14.10 54.52 8.49
CA ARG A 126 13.44 55.82 8.76
C ARG A 126 14.43 56.98 8.60
N VAL A 127 15.63 56.81 9.12
CA VAL A 127 16.73 57.79 9.06
C VAL A 127 17.41 57.80 7.67
N ARG A 128 17.02 56.89 6.76
CA ARG A 128 17.64 56.65 5.43
C ARG A 128 19.13 56.30 5.53
N VAL A 129 19.55 55.60 6.56
CA VAL A 129 20.88 55.02 6.64
C VAL A 129 20.82 53.60 6.07
N PRO A 130 21.62 53.28 5.03
CA PRO A 130 21.62 51.94 4.46
C PRO A 130 22.36 50.94 5.35
N ALA A 131 21.93 50.81 6.61
CA ALA A 131 22.61 50.04 7.63
C ALA A 131 22.78 48.55 7.24
N ALA A 132 21.83 47.96 6.54
CA ALA A 132 21.92 46.58 6.10
C ALA A 132 23.03 46.32 5.07
N GLU A 133 23.28 47.29 4.19
CA GLU A 133 24.36 47.21 3.17
C GLU A 133 25.77 47.47 3.76
N MET A 134 25.80 48.07 4.96
CA MET A 134 27.04 48.40 5.69
C MET A 134 27.46 47.28 6.66
N LEU A 135 26.65 46.20 6.81
CA LEU A 135 26.97 45.11 7.68
C LEU A 135 27.93 44.11 7.01
N ASP A 136 29.00 43.77 7.70
CA ASP A 136 30.00 42.80 7.26
C ASP A 136 29.73 41.38 7.77
N ALA A 137 30.69 40.47 7.57
CA ALA A 137 30.61 39.05 7.93
C ALA A 137 30.32 38.84 9.45
N ASP A 138 30.92 39.65 10.33
CA ASP A 138 30.79 39.49 11.80
C ASP A 138 29.31 39.64 12.25
N ALA A 139 28.60 40.62 11.67
CA ALA A 139 27.17 40.81 11.93
C ALA A 139 26.32 39.69 11.32
N SER A 140 26.63 39.29 10.11
CA SER A 140 25.94 38.19 9.40
C SER A 140 26.08 36.87 10.17
N ASP A 141 27.27 36.56 10.66
CA ASP A 141 27.55 35.34 11.42
C ASP A 141 26.83 35.36 12.77
N ALA A 142 26.75 36.51 13.44
CA ALA A 142 26.01 36.63 14.69
C ALA A 142 24.49 36.44 14.49
N VAL A 143 23.93 37.03 13.42
CA VAL A 143 22.52 36.82 13.04
C VAL A 143 22.27 35.38 12.65
N ALA A 144 23.17 34.76 11.87
CA ALA A 144 23.09 33.36 11.50
C ALA A 144 23.13 32.43 12.72
N ALA A 145 23.99 32.72 13.71
CA ALA A 145 24.07 31.96 14.95
C ALA A 145 22.76 32.07 15.75
N ALA A 146 22.19 33.26 15.90
CA ALA A 146 20.92 33.48 16.58
C ALA A 146 19.74 32.79 15.84
N CYS A 147 19.73 32.82 14.50
CA CYS A 147 18.76 32.09 13.69
C CYS A 147 18.87 30.57 13.88
N ARG A 148 20.10 30.02 14.00
CA ARG A 148 20.30 28.58 14.30
C ARG A 148 19.74 28.22 15.67
N MET A 149 19.91 29.05 16.70
CA MET A 149 19.33 28.83 18.02
C MET A 149 17.79 28.75 17.97
N LEU A 150 17.11 29.63 17.23
CA LEU A 150 15.66 29.55 17.01
C LEU A 150 15.22 28.23 16.36
N LEU A 151 16.02 27.71 15.43
CA LEU A 151 15.76 26.42 14.79
C LEU A 151 15.95 25.24 15.77
N GLU A 152 16.99 25.29 16.60
CA GLU A 152 17.27 24.28 17.63
C GLU A 152 16.18 24.26 18.73
N GLU A 153 15.70 25.44 19.13
CA GLU A 153 14.56 25.62 20.05
C GLU A 153 13.22 25.29 19.41
N ARG A 154 13.16 24.93 18.14
CA ARG A 154 11.95 24.62 17.35
C ARG A 154 10.96 25.81 17.24
N ARG A 155 11.41 27.04 17.39
CA ARG A 155 10.62 28.29 17.23
C ARG A 155 10.54 28.70 15.76
N MET A 156 9.98 27.83 14.93
CA MET A 156 10.00 27.97 13.47
C MET A 156 9.22 29.17 12.96
N ALA A 157 8.11 29.53 13.59
CA ALA A 157 7.32 30.69 13.19
C ALA A 157 8.11 31.98 13.35
N GLU A 158 8.74 32.14 14.49
CA GLU A 158 9.58 33.30 14.79
C GLU A 158 10.81 33.36 13.87
N PHE A 159 11.43 32.21 13.58
CA PHE A 159 12.52 32.13 12.62
C PHE A 159 12.10 32.67 11.26
N VAL A 160 10.95 32.23 10.70
CA VAL A 160 10.48 32.69 9.40
C VAL A 160 10.16 34.17 9.42
N GLU A 161 9.49 34.68 10.48
CA GLU A 161 9.18 36.10 10.67
C GLU A 161 10.43 36.98 10.71
N VAL A 162 11.47 36.52 11.41
CA VAL A 162 12.76 37.21 11.47
C VAL A 162 13.42 37.27 10.09
N VAL A 163 13.48 36.14 9.35
CA VAL A 163 14.08 36.10 8.03
C VAL A 163 13.28 36.94 7.02
N GLU A 164 11.94 36.92 7.08
CA GLU A 164 11.08 37.81 6.28
C GLU A 164 11.39 39.28 6.55
N ALA A 165 11.51 39.64 7.83
CA ALA A 165 11.82 41.01 8.24
C ALA A 165 13.22 41.43 7.77
N LEU A 166 14.24 40.59 7.95
CA LEU A 166 15.60 40.85 7.45
C LEU A 166 15.63 41.02 5.93
N SER A 167 14.89 40.22 5.18
CA SER A 167 14.81 40.33 3.73
C SER A 167 14.16 41.63 3.28
N ARG A 168 13.16 42.18 4.00
CA ARG A 168 12.56 43.50 3.74
C ARG A 168 13.58 44.62 3.83
N TYR A 169 14.52 44.50 4.74
CA TYR A 169 15.62 45.48 4.93
C TYR A 169 16.82 45.21 4.01
N ARG A 170 16.63 44.42 2.93
CA ARG A 170 17.72 44.06 1.97
C ARG A 170 18.89 43.30 2.60
N PHE A 171 18.69 42.71 3.75
CA PHE A 171 19.65 41.79 4.32
C PHE A 171 19.60 40.45 3.58
N TYR A 172 20.66 40.02 2.95
CA TYR A 172 20.69 38.84 2.10
C TYR A 172 20.53 37.55 2.95
N ALA A 173 19.34 36.98 2.98
CA ALA A 173 19.03 35.77 3.72
C ALA A 173 19.82 34.53 3.24
N GLN A 174 20.29 34.52 2.00
CA GLN A 174 21.11 33.44 1.44
C GLN A 174 22.46 33.29 2.13
N GLY A 175 23.07 34.39 2.62
CA GLY A 175 24.31 34.36 3.40
C GLY A 175 24.15 33.79 4.81
N ILE A 176 22.93 33.74 5.33
CA ILE A 176 22.67 33.29 6.69
C ILE A 176 22.69 31.75 6.78
N MET A 177 21.98 31.08 5.88
CA MET A 177 21.87 29.61 5.86
C MET A 177 21.44 29.13 4.48
N ASN A 178 21.84 27.92 4.09
CA ASN A 178 21.41 27.33 2.84
C ASN A 178 19.89 27.08 2.86
N PRO A 179 19.10 27.71 1.94
CA PRO A 179 17.65 27.58 1.93
C PRO A 179 17.15 26.14 1.85
N MET A 180 17.87 25.27 1.14
CA MET A 180 17.49 23.87 0.98
C MET A 180 17.55 23.08 2.29
N ASP A 181 18.48 23.40 3.18
CA ASP A 181 18.61 22.67 4.45
C ASP A 181 17.50 23.07 5.43
N ILE A 182 17.13 24.35 5.42
CA ILE A 182 15.97 24.84 6.18
C ILE A 182 14.66 24.21 5.68
N LEU A 183 14.45 24.18 4.38
CA LEU A 183 13.28 23.55 3.78
C LEU A 183 13.19 22.06 4.13
N LYS A 184 14.32 21.32 4.20
CA LYS A 184 14.36 19.93 4.67
C LYS A 184 13.88 19.80 6.14
N ILE A 185 14.17 20.80 6.98
CA ILE A 185 13.67 20.82 8.38
C ILE A 185 12.15 20.96 8.40
N PHE A 186 11.58 21.91 7.64
CA PHE A 186 10.13 22.07 7.56
C PHE A 186 9.43 20.82 6.99
N VAL A 187 10.03 20.18 5.99
CA VAL A 187 9.53 18.91 5.46
C VAL A 187 9.57 17.79 6.51
N LYS A 188 10.62 17.71 7.34
CA LYS A 188 10.68 16.75 8.45
C LYS A 188 9.57 16.99 9.48
N GLN A 189 9.21 18.25 9.74
CA GLN A 189 8.16 18.63 10.68
C GLN A 189 6.75 18.61 10.09
N ARG A 190 6.60 18.29 8.80
CA ARG A 190 5.33 18.29 8.07
C ARG A 190 4.59 19.63 8.10
N ASN A 191 5.32 20.72 8.02
CA ASN A 191 4.77 22.06 8.02
C ASN A 191 4.94 22.73 6.63
N PRO A 192 3.99 22.59 5.71
CA PRO A 192 4.07 23.15 4.36
C PRO A 192 3.95 24.68 4.37
N ASP A 193 3.14 25.26 5.27
CA ASP A 193 2.86 26.70 5.27
C ASP A 193 4.12 27.51 5.60
N MET A 194 4.91 27.07 6.59
CA MET A 194 6.19 27.71 6.89
C MET A 194 7.21 27.52 5.77
N ALA A 195 7.22 26.34 5.13
CA ALA A 195 8.08 26.11 3.98
C ALA A 195 7.72 27.04 2.80
N ILE A 196 6.44 27.27 2.55
CA ILE A 196 5.95 28.17 1.50
C ILE A 196 6.32 29.63 1.83
N ARG A 197 6.06 30.09 3.04
CA ARG A 197 6.42 31.44 3.49
C ARG A 197 7.92 31.68 3.33
N TYR A 198 8.74 30.76 3.83
CA TYR A 198 10.18 30.83 3.76
C TYR A 198 10.71 30.82 2.31
N ALA A 199 10.20 29.93 1.45
CA ALA A 199 10.62 29.87 0.06
C ALA A 199 10.32 31.15 -0.74
N ARG A 200 9.22 31.85 -0.41
CA ARG A 200 8.81 33.11 -1.05
C ARG A 200 9.74 34.26 -0.79
N ILE A 201 10.59 34.18 0.22
CA ILE A 201 11.58 35.22 0.53
C ILE A 201 12.67 35.30 -0.58
N PHE A 202 12.90 34.21 -1.30
CA PHE A 202 13.99 34.09 -2.26
C PHE A 202 13.52 34.35 -3.70
N PRO A 203 14.37 34.93 -4.56
CA PRO A 203 14.02 35.19 -5.96
C PRO A 203 13.75 33.92 -6.76
N ASN A 204 14.37 32.80 -6.39
CA ASN A 204 14.18 31.49 -7.00
C ASN A 204 13.10 30.64 -6.29
N SER A 205 12.07 31.30 -5.76
CA SER A 205 11.01 30.66 -4.95
C SER A 205 10.32 29.49 -5.66
N GLN A 206 10.11 29.57 -6.97
CA GLN A 206 9.50 28.48 -7.74
C GLN A 206 10.32 27.18 -7.67
N LEU A 207 11.64 27.29 -7.87
CA LEU A 207 12.53 26.13 -7.80
C LEU A 207 12.57 25.54 -6.39
N LEU A 208 12.62 26.40 -5.38
CA LEU A 208 12.61 25.98 -3.96
C LEU A 208 11.30 25.27 -3.59
N LEU A 209 10.17 25.78 -4.06
CA LEU A 209 8.86 25.15 -3.83
C LEU A 209 8.72 23.81 -4.58
N CYS A 210 9.24 23.70 -5.83
CA CYS A 210 9.27 22.43 -6.56
C CYS A 210 10.08 21.37 -5.79
N ASN A 211 11.28 21.73 -5.33
CA ASN A 211 12.12 20.83 -4.55
C ASN A 211 11.47 20.43 -3.20
N THR A 212 10.76 21.37 -2.58
CA THR A 212 10.02 21.11 -1.33
C THR A 212 8.85 20.16 -1.57
N MET A 213 8.10 20.36 -2.65
CA MET A 213 7.03 19.47 -3.08
C MET A 213 7.52 18.03 -3.32
N GLU A 214 8.65 17.88 -4.04
CA GLU A 214 9.27 16.57 -4.26
C GLU A 214 9.77 15.94 -2.96
N ALA A 215 10.29 16.74 -2.03
CA ALA A 215 10.73 16.24 -0.73
C ALA A 215 9.56 15.70 0.11
N PHE A 216 8.38 16.32 0.07
CA PHE A 216 7.15 15.77 0.65
C PHE A 216 6.72 14.49 -0.08
N GLY A 217 6.81 14.46 -1.41
CA GLY A 217 6.48 13.28 -2.23
C GLY A 217 7.35 12.06 -1.88
N LYS A 218 8.67 12.24 -1.73
CA LYS A 218 9.61 11.19 -1.29
C LYS A 218 9.22 10.60 0.07
N ARG A 219 8.55 11.37 0.94
CA ARG A 219 8.04 10.93 2.24
C ARG A 219 6.62 10.36 2.17
N LYS A 220 6.04 10.25 0.99
CA LYS A 220 4.65 9.83 0.75
C LYS A 220 3.60 10.73 1.46
N ASP A 221 3.91 11.99 1.64
CA ASP A 221 3.03 12.98 2.26
C ASP A 221 2.34 13.81 1.17
N LEU A 222 1.34 13.18 0.52
CA LEU A 222 0.63 13.77 -0.60
C LEU A 222 -0.12 15.04 -0.21
N LYS A 223 -0.72 15.09 0.99
CA LYS A 223 -1.49 16.25 1.45
C LYS A 223 -0.64 17.52 1.46
N ASN A 224 0.53 17.46 2.07
CA ASN A 224 1.43 18.60 2.17
C ASN A 224 2.07 18.95 0.81
N ALA A 225 2.35 17.94 -0.04
CA ALA A 225 2.80 18.18 -1.41
C ALA A 225 1.74 18.96 -2.23
N LEU A 226 0.45 18.62 -2.10
CA LEU A 226 -0.66 19.33 -2.75
C LEU A 226 -0.81 20.77 -2.24
N THR A 227 -0.61 21.03 -0.95
CA THR A 227 -0.61 22.38 -0.39
C THR A 227 0.48 23.25 -1.04
N VAL A 228 1.70 22.69 -1.17
CA VAL A 228 2.82 23.39 -1.86
C VAL A 228 2.52 23.62 -3.34
N PHE A 229 1.92 22.62 -4.02
CA PHE A 229 1.50 22.76 -5.41
C PHE A 229 0.43 23.86 -5.60
N GLY A 230 -0.53 23.95 -4.67
CA GLY A 230 -1.52 25.06 -4.65
C GLY A 230 -0.86 26.43 -4.53
N ALA A 231 0.20 26.54 -3.72
CA ALA A 231 0.95 27.78 -3.58
C ALA A 231 1.77 28.14 -4.86
N LEU A 232 2.27 27.12 -5.58
CA LEU A 232 2.89 27.31 -6.90
C LEU A 232 1.89 27.79 -7.95
N LYS A 233 0.67 27.22 -7.94
CA LYS A 233 -0.41 27.62 -8.85
C LYS A 233 -0.82 29.08 -8.68
N GLY A 234 -0.76 29.61 -7.47
CA GLY A 234 -1.15 30.98 -7.14
C GLY A 234 -0.06 32.06 -7.43
N GLN A 235 1.11 31.69 -7.94
CA GLN A 235 2.17 32.68 -8.26
C GLN A 235 1.94 33.33 -9.63
N LEU A 236 2.20 34.64 -9.70
CA LEU A 236 2.18 35.42 -10.94
C LEU A 236 3.27 34.90 -11.91
N GLY A 237 2.86 34.28 -13.01
CA GLY A 237 3.80 33.77 -14.01
C GLY A 237 3.37 32.46 -14.68
N GLY A 238 2.23 31.92 -14.30
CA GLY A 238 1.70 30.68 -14.86
C GLY A 238 2.28 29.40 -14.21
N ILE A 239 1.61 28.29 -14.42
CA ILE A 239 2.04 27.00 -13.87
C ILE A 239 3.20 26.44 -14.71
N ASN A 240 4.32 26.14 -14.05
CA ASN A 240 5.42 25.45 -14.70
C ASN A 240 5.03 23.98 -14.99
N MET A 241 5.17 23.54 -16.25
CA MET A 241 4.90 22.14 -16.67
C MET A 241 5.73 21.14 -15.89
N PHE A 242 6.94 21.52 -15.42
CA PHE A 242 7.75 20.68 -14.55
C PHE A 242 7.04 20.41 -13.19
N ALA A 243 6.46 21.43 -12.57
CA ALA A 243 5.71 21.27 -11.33
C ALA A 243 4.46 20.40 -11.52
N CYS A 244 3.76 20.54 -12.65
CA CYS A 244 2.60 19.71 -13.00
C CYS A 244 2.98 18.24 -13.15
N ARG A 245 4.07 17.97 -13.86
CA ARG A 245 4.61 16.62 -13.99
C ARG A 245 4.99 16.05 -12.64
N SER A 246 5.77 16.78 -11.85
CA SER A 246 6.27 16.32 -10.55
C SER A 246 5.13 15.99 -9.59
N ILE A 247 4.06 16.78 -9.52
CA ILE A 247 2.93 16.49 -8.63
C ILE A 247 2.15 15.25 -9.09
N ILE A 248 1.99 15.04 -10.39
CA ILE A 248 1.35 13.83 -10.94
C ILE A 248 2.18 12.60 -10.59
N ASP A 249 3.51 12.65 -10.76
CA ASP A 249 4.42 11.57 -10.40
C ASP A 249 4.36 11.28 -8.88
N ILE A 250 4.28 12.31 -8.04
CA ILE A 250 4.10 12.18 -6.58
C ILE A 250 2.77 11.48 -6.27
N CYS A 251 1.68 11.83 -6.93
CA CYS A 251 0.40 11.13 -6.78
C CYS A 251 0.54 9.63 -7.09
N GLY A 252 1.30 9.28 -8.13
CA GLY A 252 1.60 7.91 -8.48
C GLY A 252 2.40 7.17 -7.39
N HIS A 253 3.45 7.78 -6.88
CA HIS A 253 4.25 7.22 -5.78
C HIS A 253 3.46 7.04 -4.47
N CYS A 254 2.45 7.89 -4.25
CA CYS A 254 1.53 7.79 -3.11
C CYS A 254 0.35 6.86 -3.36
N GLY A 255 0.23 6.26 -4.56
CA GLY A 255 -0.86 5.35 -4.92
C GLY A 255 -2.22 6.03 -5.17
N SER A 256 -2.24 7.35 -5.42
CA SER A 256 -3.46 8.12 -5.63
C SER A 256 -3.65 8.53 -7.09
N ALA A 257 -4.01 7.55 -7.93
CA ALA A 257 -4.29 7.80 -9.35
C ALA A 257 -5.48 8.76 -9.57
N VAL A 258 -6.48 8.73 -8.67
CA VAL A 258 -7.65 9.63 -8.75
C VAL A 258 -7.22 11.09 -8.61
N GLN A 259 -6.33 11.39 -7.66
CA GLN A 259 -5.86 12.77 -7.46
C GLN A 259 -5.04 13.27 -8.65
N ALA A 260 -4.23 12.39 -9.28
CA ALA A 260 -3.51 12.74 -10.51
C ALA A 260 -4.47 13.12 -11.65
N ARG A 261 -5.60 12.42 -11.78
CA ARG A 261 -6.65 12.75 -12.78
C ARG A 261 -7.28 14.10 -12.50
N ILE A 262 -7.66 14.37 -11.25
CA ILE A 262 -8.27 15.66 -10.84
C ILE A 262 -7.32 16.82 -11.15
N ILE A 263 -6.02 16.66 -10.87
CA ILE A 263 -5.03 17.70 -11.19
C ILE A 263 -4.95 17.92 -12.69
N PHE A 264 -4.92 16.87 -13.49
CA PHE A 264 -4.85 16.96 -14.94
C PHE A 264 -6.11 17.61 -15.53
N GLU A 265 -7.30 17.23 -15.08
CA GLU A 265 -8.56 17.84 -15.48
C GLU A 265 -8.60 19.34 -15.10
N GLY A 266 -8.06 19.69 -13.93
CA GLY A 266 -7.91 21.08 -13.51
C GLY A 266 -6.99 21.89 -14.44
N LEU A 267 -5.91 21.30 -14.98
CA LEU A 267 -5.03 21.96 -15.96
C LEU A 267 -5.79 22.25 -17.28
N LEU A 268 -6.57 21.28 -17.74
CA LEU A 268 -7.39 21.46 -18.95
C LEU A 268 -8.48 22.51 -18.76
N ALA A 269 -9.13 22.55 -17.58
CA ALA A 269 -10.11 23.57 -17.23
C ALA A 269 -9.50 24.98 -17.22
N ASP A 270 -8.26 25.11 -16.79
CA ASP A 270 -7.48 26.36 -16.82
C ASP A 270 -6.98 26.73 -18.26
N LYS A 271 -7.42 25.97 -19.29
CA LYS A 271 -7.00 26.12 -20.70
C LYS A 271 -5.47 26.00 -20.91
N ILE A 272 -4.80 25.28 -20.06
CA ILE A 272 -3.37 25.02 -20.17
C ILE A 272 -3.17 23.72 -20.97
N THR A 273 -2.48 23.79 -22.10
CA THR A 273 -2.15 22.61 -22.91
C THR A 273 -0.97 21.85 -22.28
N PRO A 274 -1.21 20.62 -21.74
CA PRO A 274 -0.12 19.83 -21.18
C PRO A 274 0.85 19.37 -22.27
N ASN A 275 2.13 19.27 -21.92
CA ASN A 275 3.14 18.74 -22.84
C ASN A 275 3.20 17.19 -22.76
N THR A 276 3.96 16.57 -23.68
CA THR A 276 4.17 15.12 -23.74
C THR A 276 4.58 14.52 -22.40
N TYR A 277 5.43 15.21 -21.63
CA TYR A 277 5.91 14.73 -20.33
C TYR A 277 4.79 14.61 -19.28
N VAL A 278 3.87 15.58 -19.25
CA VAL A 278 2.72 15.56 -18.33
C VAL A 278 1.76 14.43 -18.70
N PHE A 279 1.49 14.24 -20.00
CA PHE A 279 0.69 13.12 -20.50
C PHE A 279 1.33 11.77 -20.14
N ASN A 280 2.62 11.61 -20.35
CA ASN A 280 3.35 10.39 -20.02
C ASN A 280 3.32 10.08 -18.51
N SER A 281 3.49 11.09 -17.66
CA SER A 281 3.37 10.92 -16.21
C SER A 281 1.97 10.48 -15.82
N LEU A 282 0.93 11.11 -16.37
CA LEU A 282 -0.46 10.73 -16.10
C LEU A 282 -0.78 9.30 -16.54
N MET A 283 -0.37 8.90 -17.75
CA MET A 283 -0.55 7.54 -18.25
C MET A 283 0.22 6.52 -17.40
N ASN A 284 1.46 6.84 -16.98
CA ASN A 284 2.25 5.93 -16.15
C ASN A 284 1.62 5.70 -14.78
N VAL A 285 1.08 6.74 -14.15
CA VAL A 285 0.35 6.65 -12.87
C VAL A 285 -0.91 5.79 -13.01
N ASN A 286 -1.55 5.81 -14.16
CA ASN A 286 -2.76 5.06 -14.48
C ASN A 286 -2.49 3.77 -15.26
N ALA A 287 -1.28 3.22 -15.26
CA ALA A 287 -0.89 2.06 -16.06
C ALA A 287 -1.71 0.78 -15.82
N TYR A 288 -2.51 0.71 -14.75
CA TYR A 288 -3.43 -0.39 -14.47
C TYR A 288 -4.83 -0.21 -15.08
N SER A 289 -5.13 0.95 -15.68
CA SER A 289 -6.43 1.26 -16.29
C SER A 289 -6.30 1.42 -17.80
N LEU A 290 -6.55 0.36 -18.55
CA LEU A 290 -6.41 0.32 -20.01
C LEU A 290 -7.29 1.38 -20.69
N SER A 291 -8.59 1.38 -20.38
CA SER A 291 -9.57 2.28 -21.00
C SER A 291 -9.22 3.75 -20.78
N TYR A 292 -8.81 4.09 -19.57
CA TYR A 292 -8.41 5.46 -19.23
C TYR A 292 -7.14 5.89 -19.99
N ASN A 293 -6.10 5.05 -20.01
CA ASN A 293 -4.85 5.38 -20.71
C ASN A 293 -5.05 5.56 -22.22
N PHE A 294 -5.91 4.74 -22.83
CA PHE A 294 -6.25 4.94 -24.25
C PHE A 294 -7.08 6.21 -24.47
N SER A 295 -7.96 6.60 -23.54
CA SER A 295 -8.67 7.88 -23.65
C SER A 295 -7.72 9.05 -23.52
N VAL A 296 -6.74 8.99 -22.62
CA VAL A 296 -5.69 10.01 -22.45
C VAL A 296 -4.81 10.10 -23.70
N TYR A 297 -4.43 8.95 -24.29
CA TYR A 297 -3.66 8.91 -25.53
C TYR A 297 -4.41 9.55 -26.70
N LYS A 298 -5.70 9.23 -26.88
CA LYS A 298 -6.56 9.89 -27.89
C LYS A 298 -6.69 11.38 -27.64
N HIS A 299 -6.82 11.79 -26.39
CA HIS A 299 -6.91 13.20 -26.02
C HIS A 299 -5.60 13.95 -26.32
N MET A 300 -4.45 13.31 -26.08
CA MET A 300 -3.13 13.82 -26.44
C MET A 300 -3.02 14.08 -27.95
N GLN A 301 -3.48 13.14 -28.78
CA GLN A 301 -3.52 13.28 -30.24
C GLN A 301 -4.47 14.40 -30.69
N ASN A 302 -5.67 14.50 -30.09
CA ASN A 302 -6.65 15.55 -30.39
C ASN A 302 -6.16 16.96 -30.08
N LEU A 303 -5.30 17.11 -29.10
CA LEU A 303 -4.64 18.40 -28.76
C LEU A 303 -3.41 18.70 -29.62
N GLY A 304 -3.09 17.85 -30.60
CA GLY A 304 -1.93 18.01 -31.47
C GLY A 304 -0.59 17.72 -30.79
N VAL A 305 -0.60 17.14 -29.59
CA VAL A 305 0.63 16.75 -28.87
C VAL A 305 1.12 15.41 -29.40
N THR A 306 2.30 15.38 -30.00
CA THR A 306 2.86 14.16 -30.61
C THR A 306 3.33 13.18 -29.54
N PRO A 307 2.81 11.91 -29.56
CA PRO A 307 3.32 10.84 -28.72
C PRO A 307 4.79 10.51 -29.04
N ASP A 308 5.61 10.35 -28.02
CA ASP A 308 6.99 9.93 -28.10
C ASP A 308 7.15 8.42 -27.82
N LEU A 309 8.37 7.92 -27.91
CA LEU A 309 8.72 6.53 -27.60
C LEU A 309 8.28 6.14 -26.19
N THR A 310 8.38 7.07 -25.24
CA THR A 310 7.96 6.84 -23.85
C THR A 310 6.45 6.65 -23.74
N SER A 311 5.65 7.43 -24.50
CA SER A 311 4.20 7.29 -24.58
C SER A 311 3.80 5.87 -25.02
N TYR A 312 4.41 5.36 -26.07
CA TYR A 312 4.16 4.00 -26.58
C TYR A 312 4.60 2.93 -25.56
N ASN A 313 5.76 3.10 -24.93
CA ASN A 313 6.23 2.16 -23.93
C ASN A 313 5.29 2.08 -22.71
N ILE A 314 4.66 3.19 -22.32
CA ILE A 314 3.66 3.20 -21.25
C ILE A 314 2.38 2.48 -21.69
N LEU A 315 1.94 2.68 -22.94
CA LEU A 315 0.79 1.95 -23.49
C LEU A 315 1.04 0.43 -23.54
N LEU A 316 2.22 0.02 -24.01
CA LEU A 316 2.62 -1.39 -24.03
C LEU A 316 2.64 -1.99 -22.61
N LYS A 317 3.19 -1.26 -21.64
CA LYS A 317 3.15 -1.65 -20.23
C LYS A 317 1.71 -1.78 -19.72
N THR A 318 0.82 -0.86 -20.11
CA THR A 318 -0.60 -0.91 -19.74
C THR A 318 -1.30 -2.14 -20.33
N CYS A 319 -1.04 -2.45 -21.58
CA CYS A 319 -1.55 -3.67 -22.22
C CYS A 319 -1.05 -4.93 -21.53
N CYS A 320 0.21 -4.95 -21.08
CA CYS A 320 0.77 -6.05 -20.29
C CYS A 320 0.00 -6.25 -18.98
N HIS A 321 -0.26 -5.19 -18.24
CA HIS A 321 -1.03 -5.27 -16.98
C HIS A 321 -2.47 -5.72 -17.20
N ALA A 322 -3.10 -5.29 -18.29
CA ALA A 322 -4.45 -5.69 -18.67
C ALA A 322 -4.53 -7.08 -19.33
N ARG A 323 -3.39 -7.69 -19.68
CA ARG A 323 -3.28 -8.94 -20.47
C ARG A 323 -3.90 -8.86 -21.87
N GLU A 324 -3.94 -7.66 -22.44
CA GLU A 324 -4.43 -7.41 -23.80
C GLU A 324 -3.28 -7.49 -24.81
N PHE A 325 -2.89 -8.73 -25.13
CA PHE A 325 -1.70 -9.01 -25.95
C PHE A 325 -1.89 -8.66 -27.42
N LYS A 326 -3.12 -8.80 -27.96
CA LYS A 326 -3.43 -8.40 -29.33
C LYS A 326 -3.24 -6.91 -29.54
N LEU A 327 -3.74 -6.12 -28.62
CA LEU A 327 -3.60 -4.66 -28.65
C LEU A 327 -2.13 -4.23 -28.50
N ALA A 328 -1.35 -4.95 -27.67
CA ALA A 328 0.10 -4.71 -27.57
C ALA A 328 0.81 -4.97 -28.91
N GLN A 329 0.39 -6.00 -29.64
CA GLN A 329 0.92 -6.28 -30.97
C GLN A 329 0.58 -5.16 -31.96
N GLU A 330 -0.67 -4.71 -32.01
CA GLU A 330 -1.11 -3.61 -32.87
C GLU A 330 -0.30 -2.33 -32.62
N ILE A 331 -0.04 -1.99 -31.35
CA ILE A 331 0.80 -0.85 -30.98
C ILE A 331 2.23 -1.04 -31.47
N TYR A 332 2.77 -2.25 -31.33
CA TYR A 332 4.12 -2.55 -31.78
C TYR A 332 4.24 -2.43 -33.30
N ASP A 333 3.25 -2.94 -34.06
CA ASP A 333 3.20 -2.83 -35.52
C ASP A 333 3.10 -1.36 -35.96
N GLU A 334 2.32 -0.53 -35.27
CA GLU A 334 2.28 0.92 -35.47
C GLU A 334 3.66 1.57 -35.23
N MET A 335 4.34 1.20 -34.13
CA MET A 335 5.69 1.70 -33.84
C MET A 335 6.70 1.30 -34.93
N LYS A 336 6.63 0.04 -35.39
CA LYS A 336 7.50 -0.44 -36.50
C LYS A 336 7.21 0.28 -37.81
N LYS A 337 5.95 0.64 -38.11
CA LYS A 337 5.60 1.46 -39.23
C LYS A 337 6.24 2.85 -39.14
N LYS A 338 6.12 3.51 -38.00
CA LYS A 338 6.73 4.83 -37.75
C LYS A 338 8.26 4.77 -37.79
N GLU A 339 8.87 3.66 -37.39
CA GLU A 339 10.32 3.46 -37.49
C GLU A 339 10.75 3.39 -38.99
N ARG A 340 9.99 2.67 -39.82
CA ARG A 340 10.24 2.62 -41.27
C ARG A 340 10.06 3.99 -41.93
N ASP A 341 9.10 4.77 -41.46
CA ASP A 341 8.83 6.13 -41.92
C ASP A 341 9.88 7.15 -41.40
N GLY A 342 10.87 6.70 -40.61
CA GLY A 342 11.92 7.54 -40.05
C GLY A 342 11.49 8.49 -38.91
N LEU A 343 10.26 8.35 -38.44
CA LEU A 343 9.66 9.21 -37.40
C LEU A 343 10.00 8.77 -35.99
N LEU A 344 10.36 7.52 -35.80
CA LEU A 344 10.68 6.93 -34.50
C LEU A 344 11.87 5.99 -34.64
N LYS A 345 12.71 5.93 -33.61
CA LYS A 345 13.78 4.92 -33.53
C LYS A 345 13.54 4.06 -32.28
N LEU A 346 13.33 2.76 -32.48
CA LEU A 346 13.11 1.84 -31.36
C LEU A 346 14.42 1.62 -30.60
N ASP A 347 14.33 1.63 -29.29
CA ASP A 347 15.45 1.43 -28.38
C ASP A 347 15.39 0.03 -27.71
N VAL A 348 16.50 -0.33 -27.07
CA VAL A 348 16.61 -1.58 -26.31
C VAL A 348 15.50 -1.72 -25.25
N PHE A 349 15.05 -0.60 -24.67
CA PHE A 349 14.02 -0.61 -23.65
C PHE A 349 12.65 -1.02 -24.20
N THR A 350 12.32 -0.51 -25.40
CA THR A 350 11.08 -0.88 -26.11
C THR A 350 11.06 -2.37 -26.44
N TYR A 351 12.12 -2.88 -27.04
CA TYR A 351 12.25 -4.31 -27.37
C TYR A 351 12.19 -5.17 -26.12
N SER A 352 12.87 -4.78 -25.03
CA SER A 352 12.83 -5.48 -23.74
C SER A 352 11.43 -5.52 -23.15
N THR A 353 10.68 -4.41 -23.26
CA THR A 353 9.31 -4.31 -22.78
C THR A 353 8.39 -5.24 -23.55
N MET A 354 8.50 -5.26 -24.89
CA MET A 354 7.72 -6.14 -25.74
C MET A 354 8.04 -7.62 -25.51
N MET A 355 9.32 -7.98 -25.44
CA MET A 355 9.72 -9.35 -25.09
C MET A 355 9.11 -9.79 -23.77
N LYS A 356 9.12 -8.92 -22.74
CA LYS A 356 8.52 -9.23 -21.44
C LYS A 356 7.01 -9.43 -21.55
N VAL A 357 6.30 -8.59 -22.31
CA VAL A 357 4.86 -8.73 -22.55
C VAL A 357 4.55 -10.11 -23.14
N PHE A 358 5.26 -10.53 -24.17
CA PHE A 358 5.02 -11.82 -24.81
C PHE A 358 5.54 -13.01 -24.01
N ALA A 359 6.58 -12.82 -23.20
CA ALA A 359 7.05 -13.82 -22.25
C ALA A 359 5.99 -14.12 -21.17
N ASP A 360 5.34 -13.09 -20.64
CA ASP A 360 4.26 -13.24 -19.65
C ASP A 360 2.99 -13.83 -20.29
N ALA A 361 2.77 -13.57 -21.59
CA ALA A 361 1.70 -14.15 -22.41
C ALA A 361 1.94 -15.61 -22.84
N LYS A 362 3.11 -16.17 -22.59
CA LYS A 362 3.56 -17.49 -23.09
C LYS A 362 3.61 -17.56 -24.64
N MET A 363 3.86 -16.45 -25.30
CA MET A 363 3.90 -16.32 -26.75
C MET A 363 5.36 -16.32 -27.25
N TRP A 364 6.05 -17.45 -27.11
CA TRP A 364 7.48 -17.57 -27.45
C TRP A 364 7.80 -17.21 -28.89
N LYS A 365 6.93 -17.56 -29.88
CA LYS A 365 7.12 -17.20 -31.28
C LYS A 365 7.23 -15.69 -31.50
N MET A 366 6.35 -14.92 -30.83
CA MET A 366 6.40 -13.47 -30.93
C MET A 366 7.66 -12.89 -30.26
N ALA A 367 8.11 -13.49 -29.16
CA ALA A 367 9.37 -13.09 -28.53
C ALA A 367 10.59 -13.37 -29.43
N SER A 368 10.56 -14.47 -30.21
CA SER A 368 11.57 -14.77 -31.22
C SER A 368 11.57 -13.75 -32.35
N ASN A 369 10.39 -13.42 -32.93
CA ASN A 369 10.27 -12.41 -33.97
C ASN A 369 10.82 -11.05 -33.51
N ILE A 370 10.54 -10.63 -32.29
CA ILE A 370 11.10 -9.39 -31.70
C ILE A 370 12.62 -9.43 -31.60
N ARG A 371 13.19 -10.61 -31.29
CA ARG A 371 14.64 -10.80 -31.32
C ARG A 371 15.21 -10.57 -32.71
N GLU A 372 14.58 -11.16 -33.74
CA GLU A 372 14.97 -10.99 -35.14
C GLU A 372 14.87 -9.51 -35.55
N ASP A 373 13.78 -8.84 -35.21
CA ASP A 373 13.58 -7.41 -35.45
C ASP A 373 14.68 -6.54 -34.77
N MET A 374 15.05 -6.89 -33.56
CA MET A 374 16.08 -6.20 -32.79
C MET A 374 17.45 -6.37 -33.42
N GLN A 375 17.78 -7.58 -33.91
CA GLN A 375 19.01 -7.88 -34.64
C GLN A 375 19.07 -7.17 -35.98
N ALA A 376 17.96 -7.19 -36.75
CA ALA A 376 17.84 -6.50 -38.04
C ALA A 376 18.00 -4.97 -37.87
N GLY A 377 17.52 -4.40 -36.76
CA GLY A 377 17.71 -3.00 -36.38
C GLY A 377 19.12 -2.67 -35.85
N GLY A 378 20.06 -3.62 -35.81
CA GLY A 378 21.41 -3.43 -35.31
C GLY A 378 21.50 -3.19 -33.78
N VAL A 379 20.45 -3.50 -33.05
CA VAL A 379 20.36 -3.31 -31.61
C VAL A 379 20.83 -4.58 -30.90
N ARG A 380 21.91 -4.49 -30.09
CA ARG A 380 22.43 -5.65 -29.34
C ARG A 380 21.50 -6.03 -28.19
N LEU A 381 21.31 -7.34 -28.02
CA LEU A 381 20.56 -7.87 -26.89
C LEU A 381 21.34 -7.63 -25.59
N ASN A 382 20.66 -7.16 -24.55
CA ASN A 382 21.21 -7.00 -23.23
C ASN A 382 20.73 -8.12 -22.29
N LEU A 383 21.24 -8.16 -21.06
CA LEU A 383 20.84 -9.13 -20.03
C LEU A 383 19.32 -9.22 -19.83
N VAL A 384 18.59 -8.10 -19.93
CA VAL A 384 17.14 -8.04 -19.73
C VAL A 384 16.41 -8.69 -20.90
N THR A 385 16.81 -8.40 -22.13
CA THR A 385 16.23 -9.02 -23.32
C THR A 385 16.50 -10.52 -23.37
N TRP A 386 17.72 -10.96 -23.11
CA TRP A 386 18.07 -12.39 -23.02
C TRP A 386 17.25 -13.11 -21.95
N SER A 387 17.19 -12.56 -20.74
CA SER A 387 16.40 -13.19 -19.67
C SER A 387 14.91 -13.20 -19.95
N SER A 388 14.37 -12.19 -20.65
CA SER A 388 12.98 -12.18 -21.10
C SER A 388 12.70 -13.22 -22.18
N LEU A 389 13.64 -13.41 -23.10
CA LEU A 389 13.55 -14.45 -24.13
C LEU A 389 13.58 -15.85 -23.51
N ILE A 390 14.53 -16.13 -22.62
CA ILE A 390 14.59 -17.38 -21.84
C ILE A 390 13.26 -17.60 -21.11
N ASN A 391 12.70 -16.56 -20.49
CA ASN A 391 11.42 -16.65 -19.78
C ASN A 391 10.24 -16.94 -20.71
N ALA A 392 10.25 -16.44 -21.96
CA ALA A 392 9.21 -16.71 -22.94
C ALA A 392 9.14 -18.21 -23.29
N TYR A 393 10.28 -18.81 -23.60
CA TYR A 393 10.36 -20.25 -23.88
C TYR A 393 10.05 -21.09 -22.62
N ALA A 394 10.60 -20.70 -21.47
CA ALA A 394 10.38 -21.36 -20.18
C ALA A 394 8.89 -21.36 -19.78
N ASN A 395 8.20 -20.23 -19.90
CA ASN A 395 6.76 -20.14 -19.56
C ASN A 395 5.86 -20.90 -20.56
N SER A 396 6.35 -21.13 -21.77
CA SER A 396 5.66 -21.95 -22.78
C SER A 396 5.91 -23.46 -22.60
N GLY A 397 6.70 -23.85 -21.61
CA GLY A 397 7.03 -25.26 -21.31
C GLY A 397 8.17 -25.82 -22.17
N LEU A 398 8.80 -25.01 -23.03
CA LEU A 398 9.90 -25.40 -23.90
C LEU A 398 11.24 -25.26 -23.19
N VAL A 399 11.51 -26.17 -22.23
CA VAL A 399 12.68 -26.08 -21.34
C VAL A 399 13.97 -26.28 -22.13
N ASP A 400 14.01 -27.18 -23.12
CA ASP A 400 15.20 -27.45 -23.91
C ASP A 400 15.63 -26.21 -24.70
N HIS A 401 14.68 -25.59 -25.40
CA HIS A 401 14.94 -24.34 -26.12
C HIS A 401 15.36 -23.20 -25.18
N ALA A 402 14.79 -23.12 -23.96
CA ALA A 402 15.23 -22.14 -22.99
C ALA A 402 16.69 -22.32 -22.57
N ILE A 403 17.18 -23.57 -22.53
CA ILE A 403 18.60 -23.90 -22.28
C ILE A 403 19.45 -23.50 -23.49
N GLU A 404 19.01 -23.81 -24.71
CA GLU A 404 19.69 -23.41 -25.94
C GLU A 404 19.86 -21.88 -26.04
N ILE A 405 18.81 -21.13 -25.71
CA ILE A 405 18.86 -19.65 -25.63
C ILE A 405 19.84 -19.17 -24.55
N LEU A 406 19.91 -19.83 -23.39
CA LEU A 406 20.90 -19.51 -22.37
C LEU A 406 22.34 -19.75 -22.87
N GLU A 407 22.58 -20.85 -23.59
CA GLU A 407 23.87 -21.12 -24.20
C GLU A 407 24.23 -20.09 -25.29
N GLU A 408 23.25 -19.70 -26.10
CA GLU A 408 23.44 -18.66 -27.11
C GLU A 408 23.76 -17.30 -26.50
N MET A 409 23.06 -16.91 -25.41
CA MET A 409 23.38 -15.73 -24.61
C MET A 409 24.87 -15.72 -24.18
N ILE A 410 25.38 -16.87 -23.76
CA ILE A 410 26.77 -16.99 -23.33
C ILE A 410 27.73 -16.90 -24.52
N ARG A 411 27.38 -17.52 -25.66
CA ARG A 411 28.15 -17.43 -26.91
C ARG A 411 28.25 -16.00 -27.45
N ASP A 412 27.19 -15.18 -27.21
CA ASP A 412 27.16 -13.75 -27.53
C ASP A 412 27.96 -12.86 -26.55
N GLY A 413 28.65 -13.46 -25.58
CA GLY A 413 29.45 -12.75 -24.59
C GLY A 413 28.65 -12.14 -23.44
N CYS A 414 27.35 -12.39 -23.35
CA CYS A 414 26.53 -11.88 -22.26
C CYS A 414 26.56 -12.84 -21.06
N GLN A 415 27.08 -12.38 -19.93
CA GLN A 415 27.18 -13.23 -18.72
C GLN A 415 25.81 -13.46 -18.10
N PRO A 416 25.37 -14.72 -17.91
CA PRO A 416 24.11 -15.03 -17.25
C PRO A 416 24.22 -14.75 -15.76
N THR A 417 23.11 -14.29 -15.20
CA THR A 417 22.96 -14.05 -13.76
C THR A 417 22.09 -15.14 -13.12
N ALA A 418 22.09 -15.22 -11.78
CA ALA A 418 21.27 -16.19 -11.06
C ALA A 418 19.77 -16.22 -11.48
N PRO A 419 19.11 -15.10 -11.82
CA PRO A 419 17.77 -15.10 -12.42
C PRO A 419 17.63 -15.95 -13.68
N CYS A 420 18.59 -15.96 -14.62
CA CYS A 420 18.50 -16.74 -15.85
C CYS A 420 18.39 -18.26 -15.54
N PHE A 421 19.22 -18.75 -14.65
CA PHE A 421 19.18 -20.13 -14.17
C PHE A 421 17.87 -20.45 -13.43
N ASN A 422 17.44 -19.53 -12.56
CA ASN A 422 16.21 -19.68 -11.79
C ASN A 422 14.96 -19.74 -12.64
N ILE A 423 14.93 -19.06 -13.80
CA ILE A 423 13.84 -19.15 -14.78
C ILE A 423 13.74 -20.58 -15.31
N ILE A 424 14.85 -21.19 -15.72
CA ILE A 424 14.86 -22.56 -16.28
C ILE A 424 14.46 -23.58 -15.21
N LEU A 425 15.04 -23.47 -13.98
CA LEU A 425 14.66 -24.35 -12.87
C LEU A 425 13.16 -24.20 -12.53
N THR A 426 12.64 -22.98 -12.55
CA THR A 426 11.20 -22.73 -12.34
C THR A 426 10.34 -23.35 -13.45
N ALA A 427 10.81 -23.32 -14.70
CA ALA A 427 10.12 -23.94 -15.81
C ALA A 427 10.05 -25.46 -15.64
N CYS A 428 11.15 -26.12 -15.24
CA CYS A 428 11.16 -27.54 -14.90
C CYS A 428 10.13 -27.89 -13.82
N VAL A 429 10.06 -27.06 -12.76
CA VAL A 429 9.10 -27.27 -11.65
C VAL A 429 7.66 -27.09 -12.13
N LYS A 430 7.37 -26.05 -12.92
CA LYS A 430 6.03 -25.82 -13.50
C LYS A 430 5.59 -26.91 -14.47
N SER A 431 6.54 -27.52 -15.18
CA SER A 431 6.30 -28.65 -16.10
C SER A 431 6.34 -30.00 -15.41
N CYS A 432 6.35 -30.01 -14.05
CA CYS A 432 6.43 -31.24 -13.24
C CYS A 432 7.67 -32.10 -13.51
N GLN A 433 8.73 -31.54 -14.10
CA GLN A 433 10.00 -32.21 -14.37
C GLN A 433 10.95 -32.06 -13.16
N TYR A 434 10.54 -32.53 -11.99
CA TYR A 434 11.25 -32.27 -10.72
C TYR A 434 12.67 -32.86 -10.72
N ASP A 435 12.85 -34.08 -11.17
CA ASP A 435 14.17 -34.73 -11.21
C ASP A 435 15.11 -34.04 -12.20
N ARG A 436 14.60 -33.50 -13.28
CA ARG A 436 15.39 -32.71 -14.21
C ARG A 436 15.89 -31.41 -13.56
N ALA A 437 15.03 -30.74 -12.76
CA ALA A 437 15.45 -29.55 -12.02
C ALA A 437 16.61 -29.86 -11.07
N PHE A 438 16.58 -30.99 -10.36
CA PHE A 438 17.66 -31.39 -9.47
C PHE A 438 18.92 -31.76 -10.27
N ARG A 439 18.81 -32.52 -11.36
CA ARG A 439 19.96 -32.86 -12.19
C ARG A 439 20.65 -31.62 -12.75
N LEU A 440 19.91 -30.68 -13.30
CA LEU A 440 20.47 -29.42 -13.81
C LEU A 440 21.13 -28.61 -12.70
N PHE A 441 20.48 -28.51 -11.54
CA PHE A 441 21.04 -27.77 -10.40
C PHE A 441 22.38 -28.36 -9.94
N TYR A 442 22.47 -29.69 -9.74
CA TYR A 442 23.70 -30.31 -9.27
C TYR A 442 24.79 -30.27 -10.35
N SER A 443 24.46 -30.54 -11.60
CA SER A 443 25.39 -30.40 -12.74
C SER A 443 25.99 -29.00 -12.80
N TRP A 444 25.14 -27.95 -12.76
CA TRP A 444 25.63 -26.57 -12.81
C TRP A 444 26.41 -26.16 -11.55
N LYS A 445 26.05 -26.70 -10.40
CA LYS A 445 26.75 -26.39 -9.15
C LYS A 445 28.15 -27.00 -9.11
N GLU A 446 28.31 -28.22 -9.64
CA GLU A 446 29.60 -28.98 -9.61
C GLU A 446 30.51 -28.55 -10.75
N SER A 447 30.02 -28.53 -11.96
CA SER A 447 30.82 -28.34 -13.16
C SER A 447 30.67 -26.93 -13.80
N GLY A 448 29.71 -26.13 -13.37
CA GLY A 448 29.29 -24.94 -14.09
C GLY A 448 28.55 -25.31 -15.40
N ILE A 449 28.24 -24.31 -16.21
CA ILE A 449 27.77 -24.55 -17.57
C ILE A 449 28.97 -24.64 -18.50
N MET A 450 29.09 -25.76 -19.18
CA MET A 450 30.16 -26.04 -20.14
C MET A 450 29.65 -25.84 -21.56
N ILE A 451 30.26 -24.90 -22.29
CA ILE A 451 29.91 -24.59 -23.69
C ILE A 451 31.13 -24.76 -24.56
N SER A 452 31.01 -25.57 -25.60
CA SER A 452 32.00 -25.68 -26.65
C SER A 452 31.97 -24.45 -27.57
N LEU A 453 33.10 -23.79 -27.75
CA LEU A 453 33.27 -22.63 -28.61
C LEU A 453 34.03 -22.99 -29.87
N SER A 454 33.63 -22.44 -31.02
CA SER A 454 34.40 -22.47 -32.25
C SER A 454 35.57 -21.49 -32.17
N HIS A 455 36.59 -21.69 -33.02
CA HIS A 455 37.80 -20.85 -33.04
C HIS A 455 37.48 -19.37 -33.36
N GLU A 456 36.42 -19.08 -34.10
CA GLU A 456 35.99 -17.74 -34.46
C GLU A 456 35.31 -17.05 -33.28
N GLN A 457 34.52 -17.79 -32.50
CA GLN A 457 33.82 -17.29 -31.31
C GLN A 457 34.80 -16.96 -30.18
N LYS A 458 35.96 -17.64 -30.11
CA LYS A 458 37.00 -17.36 -29.10
C LYS A 458 37.53 -15.94 -29.21
N ARG A 459 37.80 -15.45 -30.46
CA ARG A 459 38.38 -14.11 -30.71
C ARG A 459 37.47 -12.96 -30.25
N GLY A 460 36.15 -13.17 -30.16
CA GLY A 460 35.18 -12.17 -29.74
C GLY A 460 34.94 -12.12 -28.23
N LEU A 461 35.40 -13.11 -27.49
CA LEU A 461 35.12 -13.31 -26.04
C LEU A 461 36.32 -13.11 -25.13
N ASP A 462 37.53 -12.82 -25.70
CA ASP A 462 38.75 -12.57 -24.95
C ASP A 462 38.55 -11.37 -24.01
N GLY A 463 38.64 -11.64 -22.72
CA GLY A 463 38.46 -10.64 -21.66
C GLY A 463 37.10 -10.58 -20.98
N VAL A 464 36.07 -11.24 -21.53
CA VAL A 464 34.70 -11.24 -20.95
C VAL A 464 34.55 -12.35 -19.91
N PHE A 465 35.17 -13.51 -20.14
CA PHE A 465 35.07 -14.65 -19.22
C PHE A 465 36.44 -15.09 -18.72
N THR A 466 36.56 -15.31 -17.41
CA THR A 466 37.83 -15.63 -16.73
C THR A 466 38.17 -17.13 -16.70
N PHE A 467 37.28 -18.02 -17.15
CA PHE A 467 37.43 -19.44 -17.05
C PHE A 467 37.27 -20.19 -18.38
N CYS A 468 38.32 -20.21 -19.20
CA CYS A 468 38.40 -21.12 -20.33
C CYS A 468 39.31 -22.30 -19.97
N LYS A 469 38.82 -23.53 -20.10
CA LYS A 469 39.66 -24.75 -20.05
C LYS A 469 39.93 -25.22 -21.46
N GLU A 470 41.19 -25.21 -21.84
CA GLU A 470 41.64 -25.82 -23.09
C GLU A 470 41.87 -27.32 -22.88
N TYR A 471 41.21 -28.16 -23.66
CA TYR A 471 41.49 -29.61 -23.70
C TYR A 471 42.39 -29.89 -24.89
N PRO A 472 43.58 -30.52 -24.65
CA PRO A 472 44.60 -30.70 -25.72
C PRO A 472 44.23 -31.71 -26.80
N SER A 473 43.13 -32.47 -26.66
CA SER A 473 42.85 -33.59 -27.56
C SER A 473 42.04 -33.25 -28.82
N ASN A 474 41.31 -32.07 -28.92
CA ASN A 474 40.45 -31.79 -30.08
C ASN A 474 40.43 -30.31 -30.50
N GLY A 475 41.30 -29.45 -30.02
CA GLY A 475 41.31 -28.02 -30.43
C GLY A 475 40.05 -27.22 -30.07
N SER A 476 39.10 -27.81 -29.35
CA SER A 476 37.87 -27.16 -28.87
C SER A 476 38.12 -26.51 -27.53
N THR A 477 37.85 -25.21 -27.46
CA THR A 477 37.89 -24.45 -26.22
C THR A 477 36.55 -24.61 -25.49
N ILE A 478 36.56 -25.13 -24.27
CA ILE A 478 35.37 -25.21 -23.43
C ILE A 478 35.31 -24.02 -22.50
N LEU A 479 34.27 -23.18 -22.66
CA LEU A 479 33.95 -22.09 -21.73
C LEU A 479 33.16 -22.66 -20.54
N VAL A 480 33.65 -22.43 -19.34
CA VAL A 480 32.97 -22.82 -18.11
C VAL A 480 32.40 -21.58 -17.42
N VAL A 481 31.09 -21.47 -17.32
CA VAL A 481 30.39 -20.39 -16.61
C VAL A 481 30.01 -20.85 -15.21
N PRO A 482 30.55 -20.25 -14.15
CA PRO A 482 30.27 -20.69 -12.77
C PRO A 482 28.82 -20.34 -12.39
N PHE A 483 28.14 -21.30 -11.76
CA PHE A 483 26.82 -21.12 -11.19
C PHE A 483 26.90 -20.93 -9.67
N ARG A 484 26.36 -19.82 -9.16
CA ARG A 484 26.26 -19.56 -7.72
C ARG A 484 24.79 -19.58 -7.29
N PRO A 485 24.37 -20.63 -6.56
CA PRO A 485 23.00 -20.72 -6.06
C PRO A 485 22.66 -19.58 -5.11
N THR A 486 21.43 -19.09 -5.19
CA THR A 486 20.87 -18.06 -4.29
C THR A 486 19.77 -18.67 -3.41
N VAL A 487 19.29 -17.90 -2.42
CA VAL A 487 18.13 -18.27 -1.61
C VAL A 487 16.93 -18.62 -2.50
N THR A 488 16.70 -17.84 -3.56
CA THR A 488 15.64 -18.10 -4.54
C THR A 488 15.82 -19.44 -5.26
N THR A 489 17.06 -19.80 -5.61
CA THR A 489 17.37 -21.08 -6.25
C THR A 489 16.96 -22.26 -5.36
N TYR A 490 17.35 -22.22 -4.09
CA TYR A 490 16.97 -23.25 -3.12
C TYR A 490 15.46 -23.28 -2.87
N ASN A 491 14.79 -22.12 -2.85
CA ASN A 491 13.34 -22.04 -2.74
C ASN A 491 12.62 -22.73 -3.93
N ILE A 492 13.19 -22.63 -5.14
CA ILE A 492 12.66 -23.33 -6.32
C ILE A 492 12.85 -24.85 -6.16
N LEU A 493 14.02 -25.30 -5.70
CA LEU A 493 14.27 -26.71 -5.45
C LEU A 493 13.41 -27.29 -4.33
N MET A 494 13.15 -26.51 -3.27
CA MET A 494 12.21 -26.94 -2.24
C MET A 494 10.81 -27.13 -2.82
N LYS A 495 10.35 -26.28 -3.71
CA LYS A 495 9.08 -26.48 -4.45
C LYS A 495 9.11 -27.74 -5.33
N ALA A 496 10.28 -28.07 -5.90
CA ALA A 496 10.46 -29.30 -6.68
C ALA A 496 10.39 -30.58 -5.83
N CYS A 497 10.43 -30.48 -4.51
CA CYS A 497 10.26 -31.64 -3.62
C CYS A 497 8.80 -32.15 -3.56
N GLY A 498 7.83 -31.40 -4.11
CA GLY A 498 6.41 -31.75 -4.06
C GLY A 498 5.92 -31.90 -2.61
N SER A 499 5.37 -33.07 -2.27
CA SER A 499 4.92 -33.39 -0.90
C SER A 499 5.99 -34.05 -0.02
N ASN A 500 7.22 -34.22 -0.51
CA ASN A 500 8.29 -34.90 0.27
C ASN A 500 8.98 -33.91 1.24
N ALA A 501 8.50 -33.86 2.47
CA ALA A 501 8.99 -32.97 3.51
C ALA A 501 10.44 -33.25 3.91
N GLU A 502 10.89 -34.50 3.89
CA GLU A 502 12.26 -34.86 4.26
C GLU A 502 13.26 -34.38 3.20
N ARG A 503 12.92 -34.54 1.92
CA ARG A 503 13.74 -34.00 0.83
C ARG A 503 13.82 -32.47 0.91
N ALA A 504 12.72 -31.79 1.23
CA ALA A 504 12.69 -30.32 1.39
C ALA A 504 13.55 -29.84 2.59
N LYS A 505 13.53 -30.59 3.71
CA LYS A 505 14.44 -30.34 4.85
C LYS A 505 15.90 -30.52 4.46
N SER A 506 16.22 -31.55 3.70
CA SER A 506 17.58 -31.83 3.21
C SER A 506 18.07 -30.65 2.35
N VAL A 507 17.26 -30.16 1.41
CA VAL A 507 17.55 -29.00 0.56
C VAL A 507 17.74 -27.72 1.42
N MET A 508 16.90 -27.50 2.42
CA MET A 508 17.06 -26.37 3.34
C MET A 508 18.33 -26.46 4.18
N ASN A 509 18.73 -27.67 4.59
CA ASN A 509 19.97 -27.88 5.32
C ASN A 509 21.20 -27.67 4.42
N GLU A 510 21.13 -28.11 3.15
CA GLU A 510 22.17 -27.85 2.16
C GLU A 510 22.35 -26.32 1.93
N MET A 511 21.24 -25.60 1.83
CA MET A 511 21.25 -24.14 1.74
C MET A 511 22.02 -23.50 2.91
N ARG A 512 21.79 -23.97 4.15
CA ARG A 512 22.50 -23.48 5.34
C ARG A 512 23.99 -23.83 5.31
N ARG A 513 24.35 -25.04 4.86
CA ARG A 513 25.77 -25.45 4.71
C ARG A 513 26.52 -24.56 3.72
N ASN A 514 25.82 -24.05 2.71
CA ASN A 514 26.36 -23.09 1.73
C ASN A 514 26.35 -21.63 2.24
N GLY A 515 26.11 -21.39 3.53
CA GLY A 515 26.14 -20.05 4.14
C GLY A 515 24.91 -19.18 3.84
N LEU A 516 23.85 -19.75 3.23
CA LEU A 516 22.62 -19.03 2.92
C LEU A 516 21.59 -19.25 4.02
N CYS A 517 21.07 -18.14 4.57
CA CYS A 517 20.02 -18.19 5.60
C CYS A 517 18.64 -18.35 4.95
N PRO A 518 17.83 -19.35 5.36
CA PRO A 518 16.45 -19.48 4.92
C PRO A 518 15.63 -18.24 5.28
N ASP A 519 14.96 -17.71 4.29
CA ASP A 519 14.09 -16.53 4.42
C ASP A 519 12.64 -16.93 4.75
N LEU A 520 11.79 -15.93 4.91
CA LEU A 520 10.34 -16.12 5.15
C LEU A 520 9.70 -17.02 4.08
N ILE A 521 10.15 -16.91 2.83
CA ILE A 521 9.63 -17.70 1.70
C ILE A 521 10.04 -19.16 1.84
N SER A 522 11.31 -19.44 2.18
CA SER A 522 11.81 -20.80 2.41
C SER A 522 10.99 -21.54 3.46
N TRP A 523 10.73 -20.88 4.59
CA TRP A 523 9.92 -21.46 5.65
C TRP A 523 8.45 -21.63 5.25
N SER A 524 7.88 -20.67 4.49
CA SER A 524 6.51 -20.79 3.99
C SER A 524 6.35 -21.97 3.04
N ILE A 525 7.33 -22.22 2.16
CA ILE A 525 7.34 -23.39 1.27
C ILE A 525 7.40 -24.68 2.09
N LEU A 526 8.24 -24.75 3.11
CA LEU A 526 8.34 -25.92 3.97
C LEU A 526 7.02 -26.19 4.72
N MET A 527 6.36 -25.14 5.23
CA MET A 527 5.04 -25.26 5.88
C MET A 527 3.97 -25.74 4.90
N ASP A 528 3.97 -25.25 3.66
CA ASP A 528 3.02 -25.68 2.62
C ASP A 528 3.25 -27.16 2.26
N ILE A 529 4.49 -27.60 2.16
CA ILE A 529 4.85 -29.01 1.96
C ILE A 529 4.38 -29.89 3.14
N TYR A 530 4.52 -29.42 4.38
CA TYR A 530 3.97 -30.13 5.53
C TYR A 530 2.45 -30.23 5.47
N GLY A 531 1.75 -29.18 5.01
CA GLY A 531 0.30 -29.22 4.82
C GLY A 531 -0.10 -30.31 3.84
N THR A 532 0.52 -30.35 2.67
CA THR A 532 0.25 -31.32 1.60
C THR A 532 0.67 -32.76 1.97
N SER A 533 1.67 -32.91 2.84
CA SER A 533 2.10 -34.23 3.35
C SER A 533 1.34 -34.71 4.59
N GLN A 534 0.20 -34.07 4.90
CA GLN A 534 -0.63 -34.38 6.08
C GLN A 534 0.10 -34.30 7.44
N ASN A 535 1.14 -33.48 7.52
CA ASN A 535 1.94 -33.28 8.74
C ASN A 535 1.67 -31.88 9.32
N ARG A 536 0.50 -31.69 9.96
CA ARG A 536 0.11 -30.41 10.59
C ARG A 536 1.07 -29.96 11.68
N ASP A 537 1.58 -30.91 12.48
CA ASP A 537 2.45 -30.62 13.61
C ASP A 537 3.81 -30.07 13.11
N GLY A 538 4.31 -30.62 11.99
CA GLY A 538 5.48 -30.11 11.30
C GLY A 538 5.30 -28.66 10.81
N ALA A 539 4.14 -28.30 10.28
CA ALA A 539 3.83 -26.96 9.83
C ALA A 539 3.82 -25.95 11.00
N VAL A 540 3.17 -26.31 12.11
CA VAL A 540 3.12 -25.44 13.31
C VAL A 540 4.50 -25.32 13.96
N GLN A 541 5.26 -26.42 14.05
CA GLN A 541 6.63 -26.38 14.56
C GLN A 541 7.53 -25.50 13.68
N ALA A 542 7.36 -25.52 12.35
CA ALA A 542 8.09 -24.65 11.45
C ALA A 542 7.78 -23.17 11.74
N LEU A 543 6.50 -22.81 11.94
CA LEU A 543 6.08 -21.46 12.34
C LEU A 543 6.75 -21.03 13.66
N ARG A 544 6.75 -21.91 14.68
CA ARG A 544 7.39 -21.63 15.97
C ARG A 544 8.91 -21.52 15.87
N ARG A 545 9.55 -22.28 14.96
CA ARG A 545 10.98 -22.17 14.69
C ARG A 545 11.35 -20.86 14.02
N MET A 546 10.50 -20.38 13.10
CA MET A 546 10.68 -19.04 12.49
C MET A 546 10.72 -17.94 13.57
N GLN A 547 9.80 -17.97 14.53
CA GLN A 547 9.78 -17.02 15.65
C GLN A 547 11.07 -17.07 16.47
N ARG A 548 11.55 -18.28 16.80
CA ARG A 548 12.80 -18.47 17.58
C ARG A 548 14.05 -18.00 16.84
N VAL A 549 14.08 -18.11 15.53
CA VAL A 549 15.18 -17.60 14.68
C VAL A 549 15.13 -16.09 14.50
N GLY A 550 14.09 -15.41 15.03
CA GLY A 550 13.94 -13.95 14.94
C GLY A 550 13.36 -13.45 13.62
N ILE A 551 12.80 -14.33 12.79
CA ILE A 551 12.11 -13.93 11.57
C ILE A 551 10.76 -13.33 11.95
N ARG A 552 10.51 -12.07 11.56
CA ARG A 552 9.20 -11.42 11.78
C ARG A 552 8.12 -12.15 10.98
N LEU A 553 7.18 -12.75 11.68
CA LEU A 553 6.01 -13.36 11.06
C LEU A 553 5.14 -12.29 10.43
N ASN A 554 4.61 -12.58 9.27
CA ASN A 554 3.67 -11.74 8.54
C ASN A 554 2.35 -12.48 8.30
N VAL A 555 1.39 -11.77 7.71
CA VAL A 555 0.08 -12.32 7.33
C VAL A 555 0.21 -13.58 6.47
N SER A 556 1.19 -13.62 5.56
CA SER A 556 1.40 -14.76 4.66
C SER A 556 1.83 -16.02 5.42
N ALA A 557 2.74 -15.91 6.39
CA ALA A 557 3.22 -17.06 7.18
C ALA A 557 2.08 -17.71 7.98
N TYR A 558 1.28 -16.88 8.66
CA TYR A 558 0.08 -17.38 9.35
C TYR A 558 -0.94 -17.99 8.40
N THR A 559 -1.16 -17.38 7.23
CA THR A 559 -2.11 -17.91 6.24
C THR A 559 -1.69 -19.28 5.73
N VAL A 560 -0.39 -19.52 5.49
CA VAL A 560 0.12 -20.83 5.07
C VAL A 560 -0.01 -21.85 6.21
N ALA A 561 0.27 -21.49 7.45
CA ALA A 561 0.10 -22.38 8.60
C ALA A 561 -1.39 -22.74 8.82
N ILE A 562 -2.29 -21.75 8.71
CA ILE A 562 -3.73 -21.95 8.75
C ILE A 562 -4.16 -22.89 7.62
N LYS A 563 -3.67 -22.68 6.39
CA LYS A 563 -3.93 -23.55 5.24
C LYS A 563 -3.53 -24.99 5.52
N ALA A 564 -2.34 -25.20 6.06
CA ALA A 564 -1.87 -26.53 6.43
C ALA A 564 -2.77 -27.21 7.47
N CYS A 565 -3.27 -26.48 8.48
CA CYS A 565 -4.23 -27.00 9.45
C CYS A 565 -5.58 -27.36 8.82
N VAL A 566 -6.09 -26.50 7.93
CA VAL A 566 -7.36 -26.73 7.20
C VAL A 566 -7.26 -27.96 6.31
N GLU A 567 -6.18 -28.14 5.54
CA GLU A 567 -5.94 -29.31 4.70
C GLU A 567 -5.85 -30.60 5.51
N ASN A 568 -5.37 -30.52 6.75
CA ASN A 568 -5.33 -31.63 7.69
C ASN A 568 -6.58 -31.78 8.57
N LYS A 569 -7.66 -31.11 8.23
CA LYS A 569 -8.97 -31.17 8.92
C LYS A 569 -8.94 -30.73 10.39
N ASP A 570 -7.93 -29.99 10.82
CA ASP A 570 -7.85 -29.44 12.17
C ASP A 570 -8.28 -27.97 12.21
N LEU A 571 -9.60 -27.81 12.23
CA LEU A 571 -10.20 -26.49 12.24
C LEU A 571 -9.95 -25.74 13.56
N LYS A 572 -9.92 -26.46 14.68
CA LYS A 572 -9.67 -25.83 16.00
C LYS A 572 -8.32 -25.16 16.06
N LEU A 573 -7.28 -25.83 15.58
CA LEU A 573 -5.94 -25.27 15.52
C LEU A 573 -5.84 -24.12 14.49
N ALA A 574 -6.53 -24.24 13.35
CA ALA A 574 -6.59 -23.19 12.34
C ALA A 574 -7.21 -21.89 12.91
N LEU A 575 -8.30 -22.01 13.66
CA LEU A 575 -8.96 -20.88 14.34
C LEU A 575 -8.08 -20.30 15.46
N HIS A 576 -7.37 -21.13 16.21
CA HIS A 576 -6.43 -20.66 17.21
C HIS A 576 -5.30 -19.82 16.58
N LEU A 577 -4.71 -20.28 15.46
CA LEU A 577 -3.69 -19.53 14.73
C LEU A 577 -4.23 -18.21 14.13
N PHE A 578 -5.50 -18.22 13.73
CA PHE A 578 -6.17 -17.00 13.24
C PHE A 578 -6.34 -15.96 14.35
N GLU A 579 -6.75 -16.36 15.55
CA GLU A 579 -6.81 -15.46 16.70
C GLU A 579 -5.42 -14.99 17.14
N GLU A 580 -4.43 -15.90 17.18
CA GLU A 580 -3.04 -15.54 17.47
C GLU A 580 -2.50 -14.48 16.49
N MET A 581 -2.79 -14.62 15.20
CA MET A 581 -2.45 -13.63 14.19
C MET A 581 -3.02 -12.25 14.53
N LYS A 582 -4.27 -12.18 14.99
CA LYS A 582 -4.92 -10.92 15.39
C LYS A 582 -4.31 -10.32 16.67
N THR A 583 -3.96 -11.15 17.65
CA THR A 583 -3.26 -10.68 18.88
C THR A 583 -1.92 -10.04 18.55
N HIS A 584 -1.23 -10.51 17.51
CA HIS A 584 -0.01 -9.90 16.98
C HIS A 584 -0.25 -8.67 16.09
N GLN A 585 -1.47 -8.11 16.09
CA GLN A 585 -1.88 -6.92 15.31
C GLN A 585 -1.71 -7.09 13.79
N LEU A 586 -1.66 -8.33 13.30
CA LEU A 586 -1.60 -8.66 11.89
C LEU A 586 -3.03 -8.74 11.35
N LYS A 587 -3.39 -7.80 10.45
CA LYS A 587 -4.73 -7.79 9.83
C LYS A 587 -4.85 -8.91 8.81
N PRO A 588 -5.82 -9.84 8.96
CA PRO A 588 -6.06 -10.89 7.98
C PRO A 588 -6.35 -10.30 6.59
N ASN A 589 -5.87 -10.96 5.55
CA ASN A 589 -6.16 -10.59 4.18
C ASN A 589 -7.27 -11.50 3.59
N LEU A 590 -7.71 -11.17 2.37
CA LEU A 590 -8.74 -11.94 1.68
C LEU A 590 -8.37 -13.43 1.53
N VAL A 591 -7.08 -13.75 1.35
CA VAL A 591 -6.61 -15.13 1.21
C VAL A 591 -6.78 -15.89 2.54
N THR A 592 -6.46 -15.27 3.67
CA THR A 592 -6.65 -15.85 5.01
C THR A 592 -8.11 -16.22 5.25
N TYR A 593 -9.03 -15.28 4.98
CA TYR A 593 -10.47 -15.52 5.10
C TYR A 593 -10.94 -16.62 4.16
N LYS A 594 -10.53 -16.59 2.89
CA LYS A 594 -10.89 -17.64 1.92
C LYS A 594 -10.38 -19.02 2.34
N THR A 595 -9.18 -19.11 2.90
CA THR A 595 -8.60 -20.37 3.39
C THR A 595 -9.43 -20.97 4.50
N LEU A 596 -9.87 -20.16 5.48
CA LEU A 596 -10.74 -20.63 6.56
C LEU A 596 -12.13 -21.03 6.05
N LEU A 597 -12.70 -20.23 5.14
CA LEU A 597 -14.01 -20.54 4.55
C LEU A 597 -13.99 -21.73 3.60
N ALA A 598 -12.83 -22.10 3.03
CA ALA A 598 -12.68 -23.30 2.20
C ALA A 598 -12.71 -24.62 3.01
N ALA A 599 -12.63 -24.56 4.33
CA ALA A 599 -12.72 -25.73 5.20
C ALA A 599 -14.15 -26.30 5.31
N ARG A 600 -15.03 -25.98 4.38
CA ARG A 600 -16.48 -26.27 4.40
C ARG A 600 -16.82 -27.71 4.75
N ASN A 601 -16.11 -28.70 4.21
CA ASN A 601 -16.36 -30.13 4.45
C ASN A 601 -16.06 -30.58 5.89
N ASN A 602 -15.50 -29.71 6.71
CA ASN A 602 -15.10 -29.97 8.07
C ASN A 602 -16.05 -29.33 9.10
N TYR A 603 -17.01 -28.52 8.66
CA TYR A 603 -18.00 -27.88 9.52
C TYR A 603 -19.18 -28.80 9.73
N GLY A 604 -19.09 -29.70 10.72
CA GLY A 604 -20.13 -30.66 11.03
C GLY A 604 -21.09 -30.26 12.16
N SER A 605 -20.61 -29.42 13.09
CA SER A 605 -21.36 -29.00 14.27
C SER A 605 -21.92 -27.57 14.11
N LEU A 606 -23.02 -27.28 14.84
CA LEU A 606 -23.61 -25.95 14.92
C LEU A 606 -22.56 -24.89 15.32
N GLN A 607 -21.70 -25.21 16.28
CA GLN A 607 -20.70 -24.29 16.79
C GLN A 607 -19.66 -23.90 15.71
N GLU A 608 -19.24 -24.87 14.90
CA GLU A 608 -18.30 -24.61 13.79
C GLU A 608 -18.94 -23.75 12.69
N VAL A 609 -20.21 -23.99 12.36
CA VAL A 609 -20.95 -23.18 11.42
C VAL A 609 -21.09 -21.74 11.92
N GLN A 610 -21.41 -21.53 13.20
CA GLN A 610 -21.45 -20.19 13.81
C GLN A 610 -20.12 -19.46 13.73
N GLN A 611 -19.00 -20.15 13.98
CA GLN A 611 -17.66 -19.60 13.84
C GLN A 611 -17.36 -19.20 12.39
N CYS A 612 -17.74 -20.05 11.41
CA CYS A 612 -17.58 -19.74 9.99
C CYS A 612 -18.35 -18.48 9.59
N LEU A 613 -19.60 -18.36 10.05
CA LEU A 613 -20.42 -17.18 9.80
C LEU A 613 -19.86 -15.92 10.46
N ALA A 614 -19.29 -16.03 11.66
CA ALA A 614 -18.60 -14.92 12.32
C ALA A 614 -17.38 -14.45 11.53
N ILE A 615 -16.57 -15.39 11.01
CA ILE A 615 -15.41 -15.09 10.13
C ILE A 615 -15.87 -14.37 8.85
N TYR A 616 -16.98 -14.82 8.26
CA TYR A 616 -17.54 -14.19 7.08
C TYR A 616 -17.99 -12.74 7.36
N GLN A 617 -18.64 -12.49 8.48
CA GLN A 617 -19.02 -11.13 8.89
C GLN A 617 -17.79 -10.24 9.14
N GLU A 618 -16.76 -10.78 9.79
CA GLU A 618 -15.51 -10.06 10.02
C GLU A 618 -14.85 -9.67 8.69
N MET A 619 -14.83 -10.58 7.71
CA MET A 619 -14.32 -10.31 6.36
C MET A 619 -15.10 -9.18 5.69
N ARG A 620 -16.42 -9.15 5.79
CA ARG A 620 -17.25 -8.07 5.24
C ARG A 620 -17.01 -6.73 5.94
N LYS A 621 -16.91 -6.73 7.28
CA LYS A 621 -16.54 -5.52 8.05
C LYS A 621 -15.17 -4.98 7.67
N ALA A 622 -14.24 -5.85 7.27
CA ALA A 622 -12.93 -5.47 6.76
C ALA A 622 -12.96 -4.93 5.31
N GLY A 623 -14.14 -4.84 4.67
CA GLY A 623 -14.33 -4.28 3.33
C GLY A 623 -14.05 -5.25 2.17
N TYR A 624 -13.88 -6.55 2.45
CA TYR A 624 -13.68 -7.55 1.40
C TYR A 624 -15.01 -8.06 0.84
N GLN A 625 -15.15 -8.07 -0.49
CA GLN A 625 -16.25 -8.74 -1.15
C GLN A 625 -15.94 -10.23 -1.27
N ALA A 626 -16.79 -11.06 -0.70
CA ALA A 626 -16.70 -12.51 -0.83
C ALA A 626 -17.41 -12.99 -2.10
N ASN A 627 -16.93 -14.10 -2.63
CA ASN A 627 -17.72 -14.90 -3.53
C ASN A 627 -18.69 -15.71 -2.67
N ASP A 628 -19.98 -15.33 -2.67
CA ASP A 628 -21.03 -15.91 -1.81
C ASP A 628 -21.31 -17.40 -2.13
N TYR A 629 -20.75 -17.92 -3.23
CA TYR A 629 -20.91 -19.29 -3.67
C TYR A 629 -20.50 -20.32 -2.60
N TYR A 630 -19.31 -20.16 -2.01
CA TYR A 630 -18.81 -21.10 -0.99
C TYR A 630 -19.66 -21.14 0.28
N LEU A 631 -20.16 -19.99 0.69
CA LEU A 631 -20.99 -19.91 1.88
C LEU A 631 -22.37 -20.51 1.64
N LYS A 632 -22.89 -20.35 0.44
CA LYS A 632 -24.14 -20.95 0.02
C LYS A 632 -24.03 -22.47 0.02
N GLU A 633 -22.98 -23.05 -0.58
CA GLU A 633 -22.74 -24.49 -0.55
C GLU A 633 -22.64 -25.04 0.88
N LEU A 634 -21.89 -24.34 1.76
CA LEU A 634 -21.78 -24.73 3.16
C LEU A 634 -23.14 -24.81 3.86
N ILE A 635 -24.00 -23.82 3.65
CA ILE A 635 -25.32 -23.76 4.26
C ILE A 635 -26.23 -24.86 3.67
N VAL A 636 -26.15 -25.09 2.37
CA VAL A 636 -26.91 -26.17 1.71
C VAL A 636 -26.46 -27.54 2.24
N GLU A 637 -25.17 -27.85 2.23
CA GLU A 637 -24.60 -29.09 2.76
C GLU A 637 -25.01 -29.31 4.23
N TRP A 638 -24.95 -28.24 5.03
CA TRP A 638 -25.36 -28.31 6.43
C TRP A 638 -26.86 -28.57 6.59
N CYS A 639 -27.71 -28.03 5.72
CA CYS A 639 -29.16 -28.24 5.74
C CYS A 639 -29.59 -29.60 5.18
N GLU A 640 -28.87 -30.18 4.20
CA GLU A 640 -29.14 -31.50 3.63
C GLU A 640 -29.19 -32.64 4.67
N GLY A 641 -28.40 -32.50 5.74
CA GLY A 641 -28.45 -33.41 6.87
C GLY A 641 -29.82 -33.46 7.60
N VAL A 642 -30.74 -32.55 7.34
CA VAL A 642 -32.13 -32.56 7.86
C VAL A 642 -33.04 -33.33 6.91
N LEU A 643 -32.81 -33.22 5.60
CA LEU A 643 -33.51 -33.97 4.56
C LEU A 643 -32.83 -35.34 4.44
N SER A 644 -33.29 -36.35 5.06
CA SER A 644 -32.79 -37.71 4.81
C SER A 644 -33.67 -38.38 3.79
N SER A 645 -33.11 -38.61 2.59
CA SER A 645 -33.63 -39.40 1.48
C SER A 645 -34.91 -38.89 0.80
N GLY A 646 -34.73 -38.07 -0.18
CA GLY A 646 -35.67 -37.76 -1.25
C GLY A 646 -34.93 -37.31 -2.51
N ASN A 647 -35.26 -37.87 -3.64
CA ASN A 647 -34.55 -37.83 -4.92
C ASN A 647 -34.65 -36.53 -5.70
N ASP A 648 -34.93 -35.37 -5.09
CA ASP A 648 -35.13 -34.08 -5.78
C ASP A 648 -34.14 -32.99 -5.40
N ASN A 649 -32.83 -33.30 -5.51
CA ASN A 649 -31.73 -32.34 -5.28
C ASN A 649 -31.49 -31.35 -6.43
N ARG A 650 -32.28 -31.35 -7.49
CA ARG A 650 -32.01 -30.57 -8.68
C ARG A 650 -32.29 -29.06 -8.53
N ASP A 651 -33.24 -28.68 -7.67
CA ASP A 651 -33.64 -27.29 -7.51
C ASP A 651 -32.68 -26.44 -6.63
N PHE A 652 -31.86 -27.10 -5.80
CA PHE A 652 -30.88 -26.41 -4.96
C PHE A 652 -29.61 -25.98 -5.74
N TYR A 653 -29.26 -26.68 -6.82
CA TYR A 653 -28.03 -26.43 -7.57
C TYR A 653 -28.18 -25.46 -8.76
N ASN A 654 -29.42 -25.21 -9.23
CA ASN A 654 -29.67 -24.38 -10.44
C ASN A 654 -29.90 -22.90 -10.14
N LEU A 655 -29.09 -22.29 -9.25
CA LEU A 655 -29.15 -20.86 -8.96
C LEU A 655 -28.06 -20.10 -9.74
N ASP A 656 -28.29 -19.90 -11.06
CA ASP A 656 -27.53 -18.93 -11.83
C ASP A 656 -27.78 -17.50 -11.32
N LEU A 657 -26.78 -16.93 -10.68
CA LEU A 657 -26.83 -15.62 -10.01
C LEU A 657 -26.60 -14.49 -11.01
N GLN A 658 -27.68 -13.91 -11.51
CA GLN A 658 -27.63 -12.60 -12.18
C GLN A 658 -27.28 -11.44 -11.19
N PRO A 659 -26.65 -10.35 -11.63
CA PRO A 659 -26.09 -9.32 -10.72
C PRO A 659 -27.08 -8.64 -9.76
N LYS A 660 -28.36 -8.54 -10.11
CA LYS A 660 -29.42 -8.02 -9.21
C LYS A 660 -29.77 -8.94 -8.02
N ARG A 661 -29.37 -10.22 -8.05
CA ARG A 661 -29.62 -11.20 -6.97
C ARG A 661 -28.51 -11.23 -5.90
N LYS A 662 -27.34 -10.60 -6.14
CA LYS A 662 -26.26 -10.54 -5.15
C LYS A 662 -26.65 -9.78 -3.87
N GLU A 663 -27.38 -8.69 -3.99
CA GLU A 663 -27.86 -7.92 -2.81
C GLU A 663 -28.89 -8.69 -2.01
N SER A 664 -29.83 -9.37 -2.68
CA SER A 664 -30.81 -10.22 -2.02
C SER A 664 -30.18 -11.42 -1.31
N PHE A 665 -29.13 -12.01 -1.89
CA PHE A 665 -28.43 -13.13 -1.28
C PHE A 665 -27.59 -12.69 -0.06
N ASN A 666 -26.98 -11.52 -0.08
CA ASN A 666 -26.29 -10.97 1.08
C ASN A 666 -27.24 -10.69 2.24
N LEU A 667 -28.42 -10.15 1.96
CA LEU A 667 -29.48 -9.94 2.94
C LEU A 667 -29.99 -11.27 3.52
N PHE A 668 -30.08 -12.31 2.71
CA PHE A 668 -30.44 -13.67 3.10
C PHE A 668 -29.41 -14.26 4.07
N LEU A 669 -28.11 -14.19 3.75
CA LEU A 669 -27.07 -14.68 4.64
C LEU A 669 -27.05 -13.93 5.97
N GLU A 670 -27.29 -12.62 5.98
CA GLU A 670 -27.43 -11.86 7.22
C GLU A 670 -28.62 -12.31 8.05
N LYS A 671 -29.75 -12.65 7.44
CA LYS A 671 -30.91 -13.18 8.12
C LYS A 671 -30.66 -14.57 8.71
N ILE A 672 -30.02 -15.49 7.94
CA ILE A 672 -29.63 -16.82 8.49
C ILE A 672 -28.69 -16.63 9.68
N VAL A 673 -27.68 -15.77 9.54
CA VAL A 673 -26.73 -15.49 10.62
C VAL A 673 -27.44 -14.96 11.85
N THR A 674 -28.40 -14.04 11.67
CA THR A 674 -29.16 -13.47 12.77
C THR A 674 -30.05 -14.55 13.47
N VAL A 675 -30.66 -15.44 12.69
CA VAL A 675 -31.46 -16.53 13.21
C VAL A 675 -30.62 -17.58 13.93
N LEU A 676 -29.43 -17.88 13.40
CA LEU A 676 -28.48 -18.84 14.01
C LEU A 676 -27.76 -18.28 15.25
N GLN A 677 -27.60 -16.96 15.35
CA GLN A 677 -26.94 -16.29 16.48
C GLN A 677 -27.89 -15.99 17.65
N LYS A 678 -29.17 -15.82 17.39
CA LYS A 678 -30.14 -15.64 18.48
C LYS A 678 -30.25 -16.92 19.28
N ASP A 679 -30.01 -16.85 20.57
CA ASP A 679 -30.28 -17.95 21.49
C ASP A 679 -31.75 -18.33 21.40
N VAL A 680 -32.01 -19.64 21.26
CA VAL A 680 -33.34 -20.23 21.03
C VAL A 680 -34.27 -20.02 22.24
N ASP A 681 -33.76 -19.50 23.33
CA ASP A 681 -34.48 -19.40 24.59
C ASP A 681 -35.61 -18.36 24.65
N GLN A 682 -35.78 -17.49 23.64
CA GLN A 682 -36.79 -16.45 23.79
C GLN A 682 -37.86 -16.26 22.71
N ASN A 683 -37.84 -16.88 21.54
CA ASN A 683 -38.98 -16.92 20.61
C ASN A 683 -38.60 -17.69 19.33
N GLN A 684 -39.18 -18.88 19.13
CA GLN A 684 -39.01 -19.67 17.90
C GLN A 684 -39.79 -19.06 16.72
N ILE A 685 -39.59 -17.78 16.44
CA ILE A 685 -40.24 -17.07 15.34
C ILE A 685 -39.24 -16.92 14.18
N VAL A 686 -39.58 -17.47 13.04
CA VAL A 686 -38.81 -17.45 11.80
C VAL A 686 -39.45 -16.49 10.81
N ASP A 687 -38.80 -15.38 10.49
CA ASP A 687 -39.30 -14.41 9.51
C ASP A 687 -38.69 -14.70 8.14
N VAL A 688 -39.51 -15.13 7.19
CA VAL A 688 -39.12 -15.46 5.81
C VAL A 688 -39.75 -14.50 4.76
N ARG A 689 -40.26 -13.38 5.20
CA ARG A 689 -40.85 -12.37 4.30
C ARG A 689 -39.85 -11.82 3.31
N GLY A 690 -40.23 -11.77 2.04
CA GLY A 690 -39.38 -11.23 0.97
C GLY A 690 -38.23 -12.14 0.52
N LEU A 691 -38.23 -13.41 0.94
CA LEU A 691 -37.32 -14.44 0.47
C LEU A 691 -37.92 -15.20 -0.72
N SER A 692 -37.07 -15.70 -1.60
CA SER A 692 -37.45 -16.65 -2.66
C SER A 692 -37.81 -18.00 -2.07
N LYS A 693 -38.49 -18.90 -2.85
CA LYS A 693 -38.83 -20.25 -2.44
C LYS A 693 -37.66 -21.05 -1.86
N VAL A 694 -36.51 -20.98 -2.52
CA VAL A 694 -35.29 -21.71 -2.12
C VAL A 694 -34.65 -21.11 -0.87
N GLU A 695 -34.59 -19.79 -0.79
CA GLU A 695 -34.04 -19.08 0.37
C GLU A 695 -34.86 -19.35 1.63
N ALA A 696 -36.20 -19.33 1.52
CA ALA A 696 -37.11 -19.61 2.61
C ALA A 696 -36.97 -21.06 3.10
N ARG A 697 -36.86 -22.03 2.20
CA ARG A 697 -36.59 -23.44 2.53
C ARG A 697 -35.31 -23.60 3.32
N ILE A 698 -34.20 -22.98 2.88
CA ILE A 698 -32.88 -23.05 3.54
C ILE A 698 -32.96 -22.47 4.96
N VAL A 699 -33.64 -21.33 5.15
CA VAL A 699 -33.81 -20.73 6.48
C VAL A 699 -34.59 -21.69 7.43
N VAL A 700 -35.69 -22.23 6.97
CA VAL A 700 -36.51 -23.15 7.77
C VAL A 700 -35.75 -24.44 8.14
N LEU A 701 -35.03 -25.03 7.18
CA LEU A 701 -34.20 -26.21 7.42
C LEU A 701 -33.04 -25.92 8.39
N SER A 702 -32.42 -24.75 8.29
CA SER A 702 -31.33 -24.29 9.19
C SER A 702 -31.84 -24.22 10.65
N VAL A 703 -33.04 -23.68 10.84
CA VAL A 703 -33.67 -23.57 12.17
C VAL A 703 -34.01 -24.94 12.72
N LEU A 704 -34.63 -25.81 11.90
CA LEU A 704 -34.97 -27.17 12.31
C LEU A 704 -33.73 -28.01 12.66
N ARG A 705 -32.65 -27.83 11.92
CA ARG A 705 -31.36 -28.47 12.27
C ARG A 705 -30.82 -27.98 13.59
N LYS A 706 -30.85 -26.69 13.85
CA LYS A 706 -30.43 -26.08 15.12
C LYS A 706 -31.25 -26.67 16.28
N ILE A 707 -32.56 -26.80 16.12
CA ILE A 707 -33.45 -27.39 17.12
C ILE A 707 -33.10 -28.87 17.34
N LYS A 708 -32.84 -29.63 16.26
CA LYS A 708 -32.44 -31.05 16.35
C LYS A 708 -31.09 -31.21 17.11
N GLU A 709 -30.09 -30.36 16.82
CA GLU A 709 -28.80 -30.41 17.51
C GLU A 709 -28.94 -30.08 19.00
N GLN A 710 -29.76 -29.09 19.35
CA GLN A 710 -30.06 -28.77 20.75
C GLN A 710 -30.79 -29.88 21.48
N TYR A 711 -31.73 -30.54 20.81
CA TYR A 711 -32.42 -31.71 21.38
C TYR A 711 -31.44 -32.87 21.64
N LEU A 712 -30.48 -33.11 20.73
CA LEU A 712 -29.42 -34.12 20.92
C LEU A 712 -28.46 -33.76 22.07
N LEU A 713 -28.30 -32.47 22.39
CA LEU A 713 -27.55 -31.98 23.55
C LEU A 713 -28.34 -32.00 24.86
N GLY A 714 -29.56 -32.61 24.87
CA GLY A 714 -30.41 -32.75 26.05
C GLY A 714 -31.26 -31.53 26.39
N ARG A 715 -31.34 -30.52 25.50
CA ARG A 715 -32.21 -29.36 25.71
C ARG A 715 -33.62 -29.67 25.21
N ALA A 716 -34.61 -29.59 26.09
CA ALA A 716 -36.02 -29.83 25.72
C ALA A 716 -36.56 -28.63 24.91
N VAL A 717 -37.25 -28.89 23.81
CA VAL A 717 -38.01 -27.89 23.06
C VAL A 717 -39.29 -27.56 23.86
N ARG A 718 -39.53 -26.29 24.15
CA ARG A 718 -40.64 -25.83 25.01
C ARG A 718 -41.77 -25.15 24.26
N ASP A 719 -41.50 -24.56 23.09
CA ASP A 719 -42.44 -23.74 22.36
C ASP A 719 -42.66 -24.22 20.92
N ASP A 720 -43.78 -23.80 20.33
CA ASP A 720 -44.08 -24.03 18.92
C ASP A 720 -43.20 -23.17 18.01
N VAL A 721 -42.83 -23.71 16.85
CA VAL A 721 -42.11 -22.92 15.84
C VAL A 721 -43.11 -22.16 14.97
N VAL A 722 -42.95 -20.84 14.88
CA VAL A 722 -43.81 -19.94 14.11
C VAL A 722 -43.07 -19.37 12.93
N ILE A 723 -43.52 -19.60 11.71
CA ILE A 723 -42.91 -19.10 10.49
C ILE A 723 -43.84 -18.03 9.89
N ILE A 724 -43.29 -16.83 9.67
CA ILE A 724 -44.03 -15.68 9.13
C ILE A 724 -43.71 -15.53 7.65
N THR A 725 -44.70 -15.73 6.77
CA THR A 725 -44.59 -15.66 5.30
C THR A 725 -45.11 -14.35 4.70
N ARG A 726 -46.08 -13.69 5.34
CA ARG A 726 -46.71 -12.43 4.87
C ARG A 726 -46.69 -11.36 5.95
N GLY A 727 -46.60 -10.06 5.51
CA GLY A 727 -46.68 -8.89 6.39
C GLY A 727 -47.95 -8.11 6.21
N HIS A 728 -48.42 -7.41 7.25
CA HIS A 728 -49.53 -6.43 7.18
C HIS A 728 -49.10 -5.14 6.45
N GLN A 729 -48.81 -5.19 5.14
CA GLN A 729 -48.63 -3.94 4.37
C GLN A 729 -49.76 -3.80 3.36
N LYS A 730 -50.57 -2.72 3.52
CA LYS A 730 -51.55 -2.21 2.56
C LYS A 730 -50.87 -1.60 1.35
N THR A 731 -50.22 -2.39 0.51
CA THR A 731 -49.72 -1.89 -0.79
C THR A 731 -50.02 -2.92 -1.85
N SER A 732 -50.89 -2.55 -2.75
CA SER A 732 -51.39 -3.24 -3.92
C SER A 732 -50.31 -3.53 -4.93
N ARG A 733 -49.72 -4.72 -4.94
CA ARG A 733 -49.08 -5.34 -6.07
C ARG A 733 -49.42 -6.82 -6.11
N ILE A 734 -50.25 -7.20 -7.06
CA ILE A 734 -50.72 -8.55 -7.33
C ILE A 734 -49.58 -9.57 -7.51
N GLU A 735 -48.44 -9.14 -8.04
CA GLU A 735 -47.24 -9.98 -8.20
C GLU A 735 -46.54 -10.35 -6.87
N ALA A 736 -46.58 -9.49 -5.87
CA ALA A 736 -45.97 -9.77 -4.55
C ALA A 736 -46.82 -10.75 -3.72
N GLU A 737 -48.12 -10.78 -3.91
CA GLU A 737 -49.02 -11.73 -3.26
C GLU A 737 -48.90 -13.15 -3.86
N ALA A 738 -48.77 -13.27 -5.18
CA ALA A 738 -48.55 -14.53 -5.86
C ALA A 738 -47.24 -15.19 -5.43
N SER A 739 -46.16 -14.41 -5.32
CA SER A 739 -44.83 -14.87 -4.84
C SER A 739 -44.87 -15.34 -3.38
N ALA A 740 -45.65 -14.68 -2.51
CA ALA A 740 -45.75 -15.06 -1.10
C ALA A 740 -46.57 -16.36 -0.89
N VAL A 741 -47.63 -16.61 -1.72
CA VAL A 741 -48.35 -17.87 -1.75
C VAL A 741 -47.47 -19.04 -2.18
N ASP A 742 -46.63 -18.80 -3.16
CA ASP A 742 -45.69 -19.78 -3.67
C ASP A 742 -44.60 -20.17 -2.65
N VAL A 743 -44.13 -19.21 -1.84
CA VAL A 743 -43.18 -19.45 -0.74
C VAL A 743 -43.85 -20.24 0.39
N GLU A 744 -45.11 -19.89 0.74
CA GLU A 744 -45.89 -20.59 1.75
C GLU A 744 -46.11 -22.06 1.38
N HIS A 745 -46.52 -22.32 0.13
CA HIS A 745 -46.72 -23.69 -0.40
C HIS A 745 -45.40 -24.48 -0.41
N ALA A 746 -44.28 -23.85 -0.81
CA ALA A 746 -42.96 -24.48 -0.83
C ALA A 746 -42.45 -24.88 0.56
N ILE A 747 -42.75 -24.07 1.58
CA ILE A 747 -42.37 -24.38 2.98
C ILE A 747 -43.27 -25.50 3.51
N VAL A 748 -44.56 -25.43 3.27
CA VAL A 748 -45.53 -26.48 3.72
C VAL A 748 -45.16 -27.82 3.11
N SER A 749 -44.89 -27.90 1.80
CA SER A 749 -44.44 -29.13 1.15
C SER A 749 -43.20 -29.72 1.80
N VAL A 750 -42.15 -28.93 2.09
CA VAL A 750 -40.95 -29.42 2.79
C VAL A 750 -41.27 -29.94 4.20
N LEU A 751 -42.15 -29.26 4.93
CA LEU A 751 -42.49 -29.67 6.30
C LEU A 751 -43.38 -30.92 6.35
N THR A 752 -44.39 -31.02 5.46
CA THR A 752 -45.36 -32.15 5.45
C THR A 752 -44.82 -33.31 4.65
N ASP A 753 -44.39 -33.11 3.41
CA ASP A 753 -44.06 -34.20 2.47
C ASP A 753 -42.66 -34.76 2.71
N ASP A 754 -41.64 -33.87 2.90
CA ASP A 754 -40.24 -34.30 3.07
C ASP A 754 -39.90 -34.67 4.55
N LEU A 755 -40.41 -33.90 5.50
CA LEU A 755 -40.07 -34.09 6.93
C LEU A 755 -41.15 -34.83 7.73
N GLY A 756 -42.40 -34.91 7.24
CA GLY A 756 -43.51 -35.56 7.91
C GLY A 756 -43.97 -34.84 9.19
N LEU A 757 -43.82 -33.50 9.19
CA LEU A 757 -44.25 -32.65 10.29
C LEU A 757 -45.70 -32.18 10.07
N GLU A 758 -46.53 -32.24 11.10
CA GLU A 758 -47.84 -31.62 11.06
C GLU A 758 -47.73 -30.11 11.23
N VAL A 759 -48.39 -29.35 10.38
CA VAL A 759 -48.35 -27.91 10.39
C VAL A 759 -49.75 -27.32 10.46
N LEU A 760 -49.90 -26.20 11.19
CA LEU A 760 -51.13 -25.44 11.26
C LEU A 760 -50.99 -24.18 10.43
N ILE A 761 -51.86 -24.02 9.42
CA ILE A 761 -51.84 -22.83 8.55
C ILE A 761 -52.97 -21.91 9.00
N GLY A 762 -52.70 -20.63 9.11
CA GLY A 762 -53.71 -19.63 9.41
C GLY A 762 -54.77 -19.54 8.30
N PRO A 763 -56.04 -19.10 8.58
CA PRO A 763 -57.15 -19.13 7.63
C PRO A 763 -56.88 -18.27 6.39
N GLY A 764 -56.77 -18.96 5.22
CA GLY A 764 -56.56 -18.25 3.96
C GLY A 764 -56.16 -19.03 2.73
N SER A 765 -55.95 -20.34 2.78
CA SER A 765 -55.65 -21.13 1.58
C SER A 765 -56.24 -22.54 1.66
N HIS A 766 -57.36 -22.76 1.00
CA HIS A 766 -57.79 -24.10 0.59
C HIS A 766 -57.21 -24.38 -0.80
N PRO A 767 -56.48 -25.50 -1.01
CA PRO A 767 -56.17 -25.96 -2.36
C PRO A 767 -57.43 -26.57 -3.00
N PRO A 768 -57.60 -26.52 -4.33
CA PRO A 768 -58.71 -27.15 -5.01
C PRO A 768 -58.63 -28.66 -4.89
N VAL A 769 -59.66 -29.21 -4.28
CA VAL A 769 -59.83 -30.66 -4.15
C VAL A 769 -60.18 -31.25 -5.51
N SER A 770 -59.33 -32.15 -6.04
CA SER A 770 -59.69 -33.05 -7.14
C SER A 770 -60.63 -34.12 -6.65
N SER A 771 -61.74 -34.25 -7.35
CA SER A 771 -62.87 -35.13 -7.14
C SER A 771 -62.51 -36.64 -7.11
N GLY A 772 -62.95 -37.37 -6.05
CA GLY A 772 -63.06 -38.84 -5.98
C GLY A 772 -63.96 -39.23 -4.84
N PRO A 773 -64.66 -40.39 -4.80
CA PRO A 773 -66.10 -40.49 -4.53
C PRO A 773 -66.47 -40.62 -3.05
N LYS A 774 -67.70 -40.21 -2.81
CA LYS A 774 -68.47 -40.23 -1.55
C LYS A 774 -68.60 -41.65 -0.93
N VAL A 775 -68.31 -41.74 0.35
CA VAL A 775 -68.98 -42.71 1.23
C VAL A 775 -69.51 -41.98 2.48
N SER A 776 -70.77 -42.04 2.70
CA SER A 776 -71.53 -41.52 3.83
C SER A 776 -71.35 -42.37 5.09
N THR A 777 -71.24 -41.71 6.26
CA THR A 777 -72.05 -42.11 7.43
C THR A 777 -72.05 -41.04 8.53
N LYS A 778 -73.19 -40.83 9.06
CA LYS A 778 -73.60 -39.90 10.11
C LYS A 778 -73.00 -40.31 11.50
N SER A 779 -72.69 -39.31 12.33
CA SER A 779 -73.24 -39.25 13.69
C SER A 779 -72.91 -37.89 14.35
N ARG A 780 -74.03 -37.32 14.87
CA ARG A 780 -74.07 -36.11 15.73
C ARG A 780 -73.53 -36.42 17.12
N SER A 781 -72.89 -35.45 17.80
CA SER A 781 -73.36 -34.98 19.13
C SER A 781 -72.49 -33.78 19.61
N ASN A 782 -73.17 -32.70 19.85
CA ASN A 782 -73.10 -31.63 20.81
C ASN A 782 -71.92 -31.59 21.80
N LEU A 783 -71.33 -30.40 21.91
CA LEU A 783 -71.23 -29.68 23.17
C LEU A 783 -70.80 -28.19 22.97
N GLU A 784 -71.49 -27.37 23.74
CA GLU A 784 -71.65 -25.94 23.72
C GLU A 784 -70.38 -25.16 24.16
N GLN A 785 -70.29 -24.02 23.60
CA GLN A 785 -69.98 -22.69 24.15
C GLN A 785 -68.91 -22.52 25.28
N VAL A 786 -67.75 -21.97 24.97
CA VAL A 786 -67.14 -20.86 25.74
C VAL A 786 -66.64 -19.78 24.79
N SER A 787 -67.29 -18.62 24.88
CA SER A 787 -66.92 -17.38 24.18
C SER A 787 -65.68 -16.79 24.83
N THR A 788 -64.57 -16.72 24.08
CA THR A 788 -63.51 -15.80 24.40
C THR A 788 -63.11 -15.06 23.11
N LYS A 789 -62.97 -13.76 23.22
CA LYS A 789 -62.69 -12.74 22.21
C LYS A 789 -61.60 -13.18 21.27
N PHE A 790 -61.93 -13.56 20.03
CA PHE A 790 -60.98 -13.80 18.95
C PHE A 790 -60.49 -12.48 18.38
N THR A 791 -59.28 -12.12 18.74
CA THR A 791 -58.44 -11.21 17.96
C THR A 791 -58.15 -11.89 16.62
N ARG A 792 -58.38 -11.19 15.50
CA ARG A 792 -58.14 -11.66 14.13
C ARG A 792 -56.77 -12.30 14.01
N ARG A 793 -56.70 -13.57 13.69
CA ARG A 793 -55.45 -14.30 13.43
C ARG A 793 -54.80 -13.72 12.14
N PRO A 794 -53.53 -13.38 12.16
CA PRO A 794 -52.84 -12.83 10.99
C PRO A 794 -52.76 -13.90 9.88
N GLN A 795 -53.12 -13.51 8.66
CA GLN A 795 -52.92 -14.32 7.45
C GLN A 795 -51.39 -14.43 7.16
N GLY A 796 -50.91 -15.59 6.70
CA GLY A 796 -49.49 -15.78 6.33
C GLY A 796 -48.61 -16.25 7.48
N VAL A 797 -49.14 -17.04 8.40
CA VAL A 797 -48.36 -17.64 9.50
C VAL A 797 -48.50 -19.14 9.44
N ILE A 798 -47.38 -19.88 9.41
CA ILE A 798 -47.30 -21.33 9.52
C ILE A 798 -46.78 -21.67 10.91
N LYS A 799 -47.47 -22.55 11.61
CA LYS A 799 -47.14 -22.98 12.97
C LYS A 799 -46.84 -24.47 12.99
N ILE A 800 -45.66 -24.84 13.52
CA ILE A 800 -45.31 -26.25 13.77
C ILE A 800 -45.56 -26.53 15.24
N PRO A 801 -46.58 -27.37 15.58
CA PRO A 801 -46.88 -27.69 16.98
C PRO A 801 -45.73 -28.43 17.66
N ILE A 802 -45.49 -28.14 18.92
CA ILE A 802 -44.47 -28.80 19.76
C ILE A 802 -44.60 -30.33 19.77
N ASN A 803 -45.82 -30.85 19.74
CA ASN A 803 -46.08 -32.30 19.75
C ASN A 803 -45.56 -32.95 18.45
N SER A 804 -45.82 -32.35 17.29
CA SER A 804 -45.35 -32.83 16.00
C SER A 804 -43.81 -32.74 15.92
N LEU A 805 -43.26 -31.64 16.40
CA LEU A 805 -41.82 -31.43 16.44
C LEU A 805 -41.08 -32.43 17.35
N ASN A 806 -41.60 -32.69 18.55
CA ASN A 806 -41.04 -33.66 19.46
C ASN A 806 -41.15 -35.10 18.93
N HIS A 807 -42.25 -35.43 18.24
CA HIS A 807 -42.41 -36.74 17.60
C HIS A 807 -41.37 -36.94 16.49
N TRP A 808 -41.17 -35.92 15.64
CA TRP A 808 -40.17 -35.89 14.58
C TRP A 808 -38.75 -36.02 15.13
N LEU A 809 -38.39 -35.28 16.20
CA LEU A 809 -37.10 -35.35 16.87
C LEU A 809 -36.78 -36.72 17.43
N LYS A 810 -37.76 -37.38 18.11
CA LYS A 810 -37.62 -38.75 18.63
C LYS A 810 -37.39 -39.77 17.51
N LYS A 811 -38.16 -39.71 16.41
CA LYS A 811 -38.04 -40.61 15.26
C LYS A 811 -36.68 -40.48 14.56
N LYS A 812 -36.09 -39.27 14.53
CA LYS A 812 -34.76 -39.01 13.93
C LYS A 812 -33.62 -39.33 14.89
N ALA A 813 -33.79 -39.25 16.22
CA ALA A 813 -32.79 -39.61 17.19
C ALA A 813 -32.53 -41.14 17.22
N VAL A 814 -33.53 -41.94 17.03
CA VAL A 814 -33.42 -43.40 16.99
C VAL A 814 -32.63 -43.92 15.78
N ARG A 815 -32.61 -43.19 14.65
CA ARG A 815 -31.84 -43.58 13.47
C ARG A 815 -30.32 -43.22 13.53
N VAL A 816 -29.88 -42.48 14.52
CA VAL A 816 -28.46 -42.13 14.72
C VAL A 816 -27.75 -43.14 15.63
N VAL A 817 -28.52 -44.01 16.34
CA VAL A 817 -28.00 -45.00 17.27
C VAL A 817 -27.97 -46.42 16.65
N GLN A 818 -28.54 -46.61 15.48
CA GLN A 818 -28.36 -47.76 14.61
C GLN A 818 -27.38 -47.44 13.45
#